data_4fe43bba5f9ead413bd336cd401e099a
#
_entry.id   4fe43bba5f9ead413bd336cd401e099a
#
_cell.length_a   1.000
_cell.length_b   1.000
_cell.length_c   1.000
_cell.angle_alpha   90.00
_cell.angle_beta   90.00
_cell.angle_gamma   90.00
#
_symmetry.space_group_name_H-M   'P 1'
#
loop_
_entity.id
_entity.type
_entity.pdbx_description
1 polymer ?
#
loop_
_entity_poly.entity_id
_entity_poly.type
_entity_poly.pdbx_seq_one_letter_code
_entity_poly.pdbx_strand_id
1 'polypeptide(L)'
;MNKKLLVIFFTAGVMLAGCEKAAEQSATTVITASANDELHQVNQTDLDELANELEVEFTLISNAVADKCDKTKTDGLCFEASITLTPSKTILATGWGIYFSQIAPLHNFDSEEFTLKHINGDLHTLTPTEKFKGFIAGEPKTIIFRASFWSLAESDIMPNYIVHADNLTARVIESTKAKIDPETQMEYVPYVNDYTDYKNHFKRTKDDKTPWLDSVGFYQRNSVLGEKMLDVSNVIIPTPKFVQYPEKAGQLDLSKGVNIHFGNTEKSQVKAAIDRLSSFGIQQSPAGVDVKLSIKPDTNSVIGSYSFTIDDDGIAIVGVDNNGVFNGLQSLASLISLNKKSVPYVHIVDEPLYEFRGMLVDTARNFRSKAFILKLLDQMAAYKLNKLHLHMGEDEGWRLEIPGLPELTEISSKRCLDLDEQSCLMPQLGAGVDSNTEVNGFYSVEDYTEILKAATARHIQVLPSLDMPGHSRAAIKAMAARYKKYSMMEDKEKAEQYLLHDPTDLTQYSSVQFYKDNTINACQESSYRFIEKVMTEVKKIHADAGQPLTRYHIGADETAGAWLESDVCKAFIAKNAHGVTKMSELGAYFVERVSNMISDMGIEPAAWSDGLEHTKKENMPAVVQANAWEHLPWGGHTKVNELANRNWQIVLSIPDVTYFDFPYEADPKEHGYYWASRRTNTEKVFQFMPQNLPVHAEFWLDRQDQPYVSDDTVQKDENGNVIHQPLDQGRSFLGIQGQLWGENVRTDNVAEYKIFPRVIALAERAWHKASWAVPYNYIGYKYSQDSQVFSQEMQLERDQRWQLFANALGQKEFPKLELANIKYRLPTVGAKIDNGILYANTTFPGLPIEYQEAGKDWQNYTQPVKVASQVTIRATTVNQARKGRSVVVNHN
;
A
#
# COMPACT_ATOMS: atom_id res chain seq x y z
N MET A 1 -54.32 8.07 22.15
CA MET A 1 -55.61 8.01 21.39
C MET A 1 -55.36 6.96 20.32
N ASN A 2 -55.82 5.73 20.52
CA ASN A 2 -57.01 5.03 19.97
C ASN A 2 -56.98 4.98 18.41
N LYS A 3 -57.05 3.88 17.70
CA LYS A 3 -57.77 2.56 17.72
C LYS A 3 -57.38 1.90 16.38
N LYS A 4 -57.47 0.67 16.03
CA LYS A 4 -57.93 -0.65 16.41
C LYS A 4 -57.60 -1.56 15.19
N LEU A 5 -56.98 -2.62 15.38
CA LEU A 5 -57.31 -4.04 15.35
C LEU A 5 -58.56 -4.42 14.46
N LEU A 6 -58.34 -5.30 13.45
CA LEU A 6 -59.35 -6.27 13.05
C LEU A 6 -58.67 -7.57 12.59
N VAL A 7 -58.92 -8.63 13.36
CA VAL A 7 -58.61 -10.04 13.08
C VAL A 7 -59.90 -10.66 12.53
N ILE A 8 -59.81 -11.48 11.48
CA ILE A 8 -60.89 -12.43 11.13
C ILE A 8 -60.27 -13.81 10.92
N PHE A 9 -60.64 -14.71 11.83
CA PHE A 9 -60.53 -16.16 11.67
C PHE A 9 -61.72 -16.68 10.84
N PHE A 10 -61.42 -17.68 9.98
CA PHE A 10 -62.47 -18.70 9.68
C PHE A 10 -61.82 -20.09 9.60
N THR A 11 -62.53 -21.03 10.21
CA THR A 11 -62.21 -22.39 10.60
C THR A 11 -62.40 -23.41 9.49
N ALA A 12 -61.63 -24.42 9.52
CA ALA A 12 -61.67 -25.84 9.20
C ALA A 12 -62.94 -26.47 8.53
N GLY A 13 -62.66 -27.34 7.57
CA GLY A 13 -63.57 -28.40 7.10
C GLY A 13 -62.70 -29.52 6.50
N VAL A 14 -62.62 -30.63 7.24
CA VAL A 14 -61.98 -31.90 6.79
C VAL A 14 -63.04 -32.70 5.96
N MET A 15 -62.54 -33.23 4.78
CA MET A 15 -63.10 -34.49 4.21
C MET A 15 -62.02 -35.26 3.50
N LEU A 16 -61.79 -36.49 3.94
CA LEU A 16 -60.99 -37.51 3.24
C LEU A 16 -61.82 -38.10 2.07
N ALA A 17 -61.12 -38.30 0.94
CA ALA A 17 -61.29 -39.53 0.12
C ALA A 17 -60.37 -39.56 -1.08
N GLY A 18 -59.64 -40.66 -1.26
CA GLY A 18 -59.32 -41.26 -2.56
C GLY A 18 -58.01 -40.99 -3.19
N CYS A 19 -57.14 -42.00 -3.12
CA CYS A 19 -55.92 -42.15 -3.97
C CYS A 19 -56.25 -42.17 -5.47
N GLU A 20 -55.49 -41.36 -6.25
CA GLU A 20 -55.01 -41.82 -7.55
C GLU A 20 -53.71 -41.05 -7.93
N LYS A 21 -52.68 -41.78 -8.30
CA LYS A 21 -51.42 -41.25 -8.78
C LYS A 21 -51.59 -40.63 -10.16
N ALA A 22 -51.39 -39.32 -10.26
CA ALA A 22 -51.07 -38.68 -11.53
C ALA A 22 -49.68 -38.07 -11.37
N ALA A 23 -48.73 -38.57 -12.16
CA ALA A 23 -47.38 -38.00 -12.34
C ALA A 23 -47.58 -36.69 -13.13
N GLU A 24 -47.48 -35.54 -12.46
CA GLU A 24 -47.27 -34.27 -13.16
C GLU A 24 -45.81 -34.23 -13.63
N GLN A 25 -45.60 -34.45 -14.92
CA GLN A 25 -44.38 -34.02 -15.61
C GLN A 25 -44.39 -32.49 -15.59
N SER A 26 -43.44 -31.93 -14.77
CA SER A 26 -43.04 -30.54 -14.91
C SER A 26 -42.39 -30.39 -16.29
N ALA A 27 -43.12 -29.91 -17.24
CA ALA A 27 -42.64 -29.50 -18.54
C ALA A 27 -41.79 -28.22 -18.33
N THR A 28 -40.50 -28.40 -18.16
CA THR A 28 -39.55 -27.31 -18.38
C THR A 28 -39.65 -26.92 -19.83
N THR A 29 -40.28 -25.80 -20.10
CA THR A 29 -40.35 -25.22 -21.43
C THR A 29 -38.92 -24.77 -21.76
N VAL A 30 -38.15 -25.64 -22.39
CA VAL A 30 -36.95 -25.26 -23.11
C VAL A 30 -37.45 -24.38 -24.26
N ILE A 31 -37.30 -23.07 -24.13
CA ILE A 31 -37.45 -22.18 -25.28
C ILE A 31 -36.27 -22.49 -26.20
N THR A 32 -36.48 -23.42 -27.12
CA THR A 32 -35.58 -23.58 -28.25
C THR A 32 -35.67 -22.31 -29.08
N ALA A 33 -34.55 -21.57 -29.16
CA ALA A 33 -34.42 -20.46 -30.09
C ALA A 33 -34.91 -20.93 -31.47
N SER A 34 -35.79 -20.16 -32.10
CA SER A 34 -36.31 -20.48 -33.44
C SER A 34 -35.11 -20.46 -34.41
N ALA A 35 -35.07 -21.41 -35.34
CA ALA A 35 -33.94 -21.58 -36.27
C ALA A 35 -33.73 -20.42 -37.27
N ASN A 36 -34.23 -19.22 -36.98
CA ASN A 36 -34.16 -18.01 -37.80
C ASN A 36 -33.64 -16.78 -37.04
N ASP A 37 -33.08 -16.88 -35.82
CA ASP A 37 -32.48 -15.74 -35.15
C ASP A 37 -31.04 -15.57 -35.65
N GLU A 38 -30.82 -14.67 -36.63
CA GLU A 38 -29.53 -14.34 -37.17
C GLU A 38 -28.82 -13.36 -36.21
N LEU A 39 -27.47 -13.52 -36.12
CA LEU A 39 -26.62 -12.54 -35.46
C LEU A 39 -26.85 -11.16 -36.06
N HIS A 40 -26.99 -10.15 -35.21
CA HIS A 40 -27.15 -8.75 -35.62
C HIS A 40 -26.07 -7.85 -35.02
N GLN A 41 -25.91 -6.67 -35.58
CA GLN A 41 -25.02 -5.65 -35.03
C GLN A 41 -25.57 -5.15 -33.69
N VAL A 42 -24.72 -5.10 -32.66
CA VAL A 42 -25.07 -4.64 -31.32
C VAL A 42 -25.73 -3.27 -31.34
N ASN A 43 -26.78 -3.11 -30.56
CA ASN A 43 -27.43 -1.86 -30.23
C ASN A 43 -27.39 -1.59 -28.72
N GLN A 44 -27.91 -0.45 -28.26
CA GLN A 44 -27.81 -0.08 -26.84
C GLN A 44 -28.54 -1.06 -25.91
N THR A 45 -29.66 -1.61 -26.34
CA THR A 45 -30.39 -2.60 -25.55
C THR A 45 -29.58 -3.88 -25.35
N ASP A 46 -28.97 -4.38 -26.43
CA ASP A 46 -28.08 -5.56 -26.34
C ASP A 46 -26.89 -5.30 -25.41
N LEU A 47 -26.33 -4.07 -25.48
CA LEU A 47 -25.20 -3.70 -24.61
C LEU A 47 -25.63 -3.61 -23.14
N ASP A 48 -26.79 -3.04 -22.87
CA ASP A 48 -27.39 -2.98 -21.54
C ASP A 48 -27.75 -4.39 -21.02
N GLU A 49 -28.19 -5.31 -21.88
CA GLU A 49 -28.40 -6.71 -21.52
C GLU A 49 -27.09 -7.44 -21.26
N LEU A 50 -26.05 -7.27 -22.08
CA LEU A 50 -24.75 -7.83 -21.82
C LEU A 50 -24.21 -7.37 -20.46
N ALA A 51 -24.40 -6.12 -20.10
CA ALA A 51 -23.95 -5.58 -18.81
C ALA A 51 -24.69 -6.19 -17.61
N ASN A 52 -26.00 -6.44 -17.74
CA ASN A 52 -26.85 -6.85 -16.64
C ASN A 52 -27.02 -8.36 -16.50
N GLU A 53 -26.94 -9.10 -17.62
CA GLU A 53 -27.30 -10.51 -17.68
C GLU A 53 -26.09 -11.45 -17.90
N LEU A 54 -24.88 -10.89 -18.01
CA LEU A 54 -23.66 -11.69 -18.19
C LEU A 54 -22.99 -11.92 -16.85
N GLU A 55 -23.05 -13.17 -16.38
CA GLU A 55 -22.26 -13.61 -15.24
C GLU A 55 -20.83 -13.93 -15.71
N VAL A 56 -19.87 -13.33 -15.04
CA VAL A 56 -18.43 -13.53 -15.29
C VAL A 56 -17.85 -14.33 -14.12
N GLU A 57 -17.04 -15.33 -14.42
CA GLU A 57 -16.24 -16.04 -13.42
C GLU A 57 -14.77 -16.02 -13.84
N PHE A 58 -13.87 -15.69 -12.93
CA PHE A 58 -12.44 -15.85 -13.07
C PHE A 58 -11.98 -17.05 -12.24
N THR A 59 -11.22 -17.96 -12.88
CA THR A 59 -10.65 -19.12 -12.20
C THR A 59 -9.16 -19.21 -12.49
N LEU A 60 -8.31 -19.13 -11.47
CA LEU A 60 -6.91 -19.51 -11.57
C LEU A 60 -6.82 -21.01 -11.77
N ILE A 61 -6.18 -21.44 -12.85
CA ILE A 61 -5.98 -22.87 -13.14
C ILE A 61 -4.66 -23.32 -12.53
N SER A 62 -3.55 -22.64 -12.83
CA SER A 62 -2.26 -23.02 -12.26
C SER A 62 -1.19 -21.94 -12.46
N ASN A 63 -0.34 -21.78 -11.46
CA ASN A 63 0.94 -21.07 -11.55
C ASN A 63 2.10 -21.96 -12.01
N ALA A 64 1.87 -23.27 -12.20
CA ALA A 64 2.91 -24.28 -12.51
C ALA A 64 2.84 -24.75 -13.98
N VAL A 65 2.80 -23.83 -14.94
CA VAL A 65 2.57 -24.10 -16.37
C VAL A 65 3.73 -23.65 -17.27
N ALA A 66 4.95 -23.68 -16.77
CA ALA A 66 6.14 -23.19 -17.49
C ALA A 66 6.35 -23.75 -18.90
N ASP A 67 5.86 -24.95 -19.19
CA ASP A 67 5.87 -25.59 -20.52
C ASP A 67 4.89 -24.97 -21.53
N LYS A 68 3.87 -24.28 -21.05
CA LYS A 68 2.86 -23.56 -21.86
C LYS A 68 3.14 -22.07 -22.03
N CYS A 69 4.15 -21.54 -21.34
CA CYS A 69 4.50 -20.14 -21.39
C CYS A 69 5.22 -19.77 -22.70
N ASP A 70 4.91 -18.61 -23.23
CA ASP A 70 5.66 -18.01 -24.35
C ASP A 70 7.02 -17.52 -23.84
N LYS A 71 8.06 -18.32 -24.03
CA LYS A 71 9.42 -18.03 -23.55
C LYS A 71 10.03 -16.77 -24.14
N THR A 72 9.50 -16.26 -25.24
CA THR A 72 9.97 -15.01 -25.86
C THR A 72 9.43 -13.76 -25.16
N LYS A 73 8.38 -13.92 -24.36
CA LYS A 73 7.68 -12.83 -23.66
C LYS A 73 7.77 -12.90 -22.14
N THR A 74 8.06 -14.07 -21.57
CA THR A 74 7.88 -14.29 -20.11
C THR A 74 9.05 -14.95 -19.41
N ASP A 75 10.17 -15.19 -20.07
CA ASP A 75 11.30 -16.00 -19.57
C ASP A 75 10.87 -17.37 -18.99
N GLY A 76 9.73 -17.89 -19.48
CA GLY A 76 9.14 -19.14 -19.02
C GLY A 76 8.35 -19.05 -17.73
N LEU A 77 8.02 -17.84 -17.27
CA LEU A 77 7.21 -17.60 -16.07
C LEU A 77 5.83 -17.06 -16.46
N CYS A 78 4.80 -17.86 -16.28
CA CYS A 78 3.41 -17.46 -16.48
C CYS A 78 2.45 -18.29 -15.62
N PHE A 79 1.23 -17.79 -15.48
CA PHE A 79 0.11 -18.54 -14.92
C PHE A 79 -0.94 -18.81 -16.01
N GLU A 80 -1.74 -19.85 -15.81
CA GLU A 80 -2.90 -20.18 -16.63
C GLU A 80 -4.17 -19.92 -15.84
N ALA A 81 -5.12 -19.20 -16.44
CA ALA A 81 -6.42 -18.91 -15.86
C ALA A 81 -7.52 -18.97 -16.92
N SER A 82 -8.76 -18.91 -16.50
CA SER A 82 -9.91 -18.83 -17.39
C SER A 82 -10.85 -17.69 -17.00
N ILE A 83 -11.48 -17.10 -18.01
CA ILE A 83 -12.67 -16.27 -17.90
C ILE A 83 -13.83 -17.05 -18.48
N THR A 84 -14.86 -17.29 -17.68
CA THR A 84 -16.12 -17.94 -18.13
C THR A 84 -17.23 -16.90 -18.14
N LEU A 85 -17.91 -16.81 -19.27
CA LEU A 85 -19.02 -15.90 -19.55
C LEU A 85 -20.30 -16.70 -19.66
N THR A 86 -21.23 -16.55 -18.72
CA THR A 86 -22.52 -17.27 -18.69
C THR A 86 -23.67 -16.25 -18.77
N PRO A 87 -24.38 -16.18 -19.90
CA PRO A 87 -25.51 -15.27 -20.05
C PRO A 87 -26.77 -15.87 -19.41
N SER A 88 -27.54 -15.05 -18.69
CA SER A 88 -28.86 -15.44 -18.18
C SER A 88 -29.97 -15.36 -19.26
N LYS A 89 -29.70 -14.62 -20.35
CA LYS A 89 -30.56 -14.48 -21.54
C LYS A 89 -29.82 -14.79 -22.83
N THR A 90 -30.52 -15.17 -23.86
CA THR A 90 -29.95 -15.32 -25.21
C THR A 90 -29.72 -13.94 -25.82
N ILE A 91 -28.49 -13.65 -26.23
CA ILE A 91 -28.07 -12.37 -26.83
C ILE A 91 -27.32 -12.68 -28.14
N LEU A 92 -27.98 -12.38 -29.29
CA LEU A 92 -27.45 -12.66 -30.63
C LEU A 92 -26.83 -11.42 -31.29
N ALA A 93 -26.03 -10.66 -30.52
CA ALA A 93 -25.38 -9.44 -30.96
C ALA A 93 -23.89 -9.64 -31.20
N THR A 94 -23.35 -8.97 -32.23
CA THR A 94 -21.90 -8.90 -32.53
C THR A 94 -21.44 -7.45 -32.63
N GLY A 95 -20.12 -7.20 -32.72
CA GLY A 95 -19.58 -5.84 -32.83
C GLY A 95 -19.44 -5.12 -31.49
N TRP A 96 -19.43 -5.85 -30.42
CA TRP A 96 -19.11 -5.37 -29.06
C TRP A 96 -17.72 -5.85 -28.62
N GLY A 97 -17.18 -5.26 -27.55
CA GLY A 97 -15.97 -5.71 -26.86
C GLY A 97 -16.10 -5.55 -25.36
N ILE A 98 -15.32 -6.35 -24.62
CA ILE A 98 -15.16 -6.20 -23.15
C ILE A 98 -13.76 -5.71 -22.88
N TYR A 99 -13.63 -4.55 -22.23
CA TYR A 99 -12.39 -4.07 -21.66
C TYR A 99 -12.29 -4.51 -20.21
N PHE A 100 -11.07 -4.91 -19.80
CA PHE A 100 -10.81 -5.30 -18.43
C PHE A 100 -9.37 -5.05 -18.05
N SER A 101 -9.10 -4.84 -16.76
CA SER A 101 -7.78 -4.67 -16.18
C SER A 101 -7.21 -6.01 -15.77
N GLN A 102 -5.99 -6.31 -16.22
CA GLN A 102 -5.20 -7.47 -15.81
C GLN A 102 -3.76 -7.02 -15.68
N ILE A 103 -3.26 -6.94 -14.44
CA ILE A 103 -1.95 -6.36 -14.12
C ILE A 103 -0.82 -7.06 -14.90
N ALA A 104 -0.82 -8.39 -14.90
CA ALA A 104 0.12 -9.17 -15.69
C ALA A 104 -0.37 -9.32 -17.14
N PRO A 105 0.40 -8.90 -18.17
CA PRO A 105 -0.07 -8.91 -19.55
C PRO A 105 -0.33 -10.33 -20.06
N LEU A 106 -1.44 -10.47 -20.79
CA LEU A 106 -1.77 -11.69 -21.49
C LEU A 106 -0.88 -11.86 -22.73
N HIS A 107 -0.43 -13.09 -23.01
CA HIS A 107 0.41 -13.38 -24.14
C HIS A 107 -0.07 -14.52 -25.04
N ASN A 108 -0.90 -15.44 -24.55
CA ASN A 108 -1.61 -16.41 -25.37
C ASN A 108 -2.95 -16.83 -24.77
N PHE A 109 -3.85 -17.36 -25.57
CA PHE A 109 -5.18 -17.79 -25.16
C PHE A 109 -5.69 -18.89 -26.07
N ASP A 110 -6.66 -19.67 -25.55
CA ASP A 110 -7.34 -20.75 -26.27
C ASP A 110 -8.81 -20.38 -26.48
N SER A 111 -9.14 -19.86 -27.66
CA SER A 111 -10.52 -19.62 -28.10
C SER A 111 -10.56 -19.45 -29.61
N GLU A 112 -11.61 -19.98 -30.25
CA GLU A 112 -11.91 -19.69 -31.66
C GLU A 112 -12.99 -18.61 -31.80
N GLU A 113 -13.84 -18.46 -30.79
CA GLU A 113 -14.95 -17.51 -30.80
C GLU A 113 -14.56 -16.11 -30.31
N PHE A 114 -13.43 -16.00 -29.60
CA PHE A 114 -12.97 -14.72 -29.03
C PHE A 114 -11.51 -14.43 -29.35
N THR A 115 -11.19 -13.14 -29.42
CA THR A 115 -9.82 -12.61 -29.51
C THR A 115 -9.52 -11.80 -28.26
N LEU A 116 -8.36 -12.03 -27.66
CA LEU A 116 -7.81 -11.26 -26.53
C LEU A 116 -6.64 -10.40 -27.01
N LYS A 117 -6.62 -9.12 -26.60
CA LYS A 117 -5.55 -8.20 -26.97
C LYS A 117 -5.14 -7.31 -25.80
N HIS A 118 -3.84 -7.20 -25.54
CA HIS A 118 -3.28 -6.19 -24.65
C HIS A 118 -3.31 -4.82 -25.33
N ILE A 119 -3.79 -3.80 -24.65
CA ILE A 119 -3.88 -2.42 -25.15
C ILE A 119 -2.67 -1.61 -24.69
N ASN A 120 -2.59 -1.29 -23.39
CA ASN A 120 -1.50 -0.56 -22.77
C ASN A 120 -1.60 -0.65 -21.24
N GLY A 121 -0.47 -0.71 -20.53
CA GLY A 121 -0.49 -0.93 -19.08
C GLY A 121 -1.21 -2.22 -18.70
N ASP A 122 -2.21 -2.14 -17.85
CA ASP A 122 -3.02 -3.29 -17.43
C ASP A 122 -4.29 -3.50 -18.27
N LEU A 123 -4.58 -2.62 -19.23
CA LEU A 123 -5.83 -2.67 -20.01
C LEU A 123 -5.77 -3.70 -21.13
N HIS A 124 -6.77 -4.57 -21.16
CA HIS A 124 -6.98 -5.61 -22.17
C HIS A 124 -8.37 -5.52 -22.77
N THR A 125 -8.57 -6.14 -23.95
CA THR A 125 -9.87 -6.28 -24.57
C THR A 125 -10.13 -7.69 -25.04
N LEU A 126 -11.37 -8.16 -24.86
CA LEU A 126 -11.93 -9.38 -25.39
C LEU A 126 -12.98 -9.02 -26.42
N THR A 127 -12.86 -9.52 -27.65
CA THR A 127 -13.83 -9.25 -28.72
C THR A 127 -14.29 -10.55 -29.41
N PRO A 128 -15.57 -10.69 -29.80
CA PRO A 128 -16.03 -11.83 -30.57
C PRO A 128 -15.39 -11.86 -31.98
N THR A 129 -15.11 -13.09 -32.44
CA THR A 129 -14.63 -13.35 -33.81
C THR A 129 -15.82 -13.67 -34.74
N GLU A 130 -15.57 -13.87 -36.05
CA GLU A 130 -16.58 -14.35 -37.00
C GLU A 130 -17.13 -15.75 -36.68
N LYS A 131 -16.46 -16.52 -35.82
CA LYS A 131 -16.90 -17.84 -35.33
C LYS A 131 -17.90 -17.75 -34.17
N PHE A 132 -18.00 -16.59 -33.54
CA PHE A 132 -18.96 -16.38 -32.45
C PHE A 132 -20.40 -16.56 -32.94
N LYS A 133 -21.21 -17.35 -32.24
CA LYS A 133 -22.59 -17.68 -32.61
C LYS A 133 -23.64 -17.05 -31.71
N GLY A 134 -23.25 -16.02 -30.94
CA GLY A 134 -24.10 -15.42 -29.92
C GLY A 134 -23.96 -16.10 -28.56
N PHE A 135 -24.56 -15.50 -27.58
CA PHE A 135 -24.76 -16.06 -26.26
C PHE A 135 -26.13 -16.74 -26.19
N ILE A 136 -26.16 -17.98 -25.75
CA ILE A 136 -27.40 -18.73 -25.48
C ILE A 136 -27.62 -18.78 -23.96
N ALA A 137 -28.82 -18.50 -23.50
CA ALA A 137 -29.15 -18.45 -22.08
C ALA A 137 -28.71 -19.71 -21.33
N GLY A 138 -27.92 -19.56 -20.28
CA GLY A 138 -27.35 -20.63 -19.45
C GLY A 138 -26.23 -21.44 -20.06
N GLU A 139 -25.78 -21.13 -21.29
CA GLU A 139 -24.64 -21.84 -21.91
C GLU A 139 -23.32 -21.06 -21.66
N PRO A 140 -22.37 -21.61 -20.86
CA PRO A 140 -21.12 -20.92 -20.58
C PRO A 140 -20.16 -20.94 -21.78
N LYS A 141 -19.44 -19.83 -21.97
CA LYS A 141 -18.31 -19.74 -22.89
C LYS A 141 -17.05 -19.47 -22.10
N THR A 142 -16.09 -20.38 -22.12
CA THR A 142 -14.84 -20.31 -21.36
C THR A 142 -13.67 -19.98 -22.27
N ILE A 143 -12.88 -19.00 -21.88
CA ILE A 143 -11.65 -18.59 -22.54
C ILE A 143 -10.50 -18.88 -21.58
N ILE A 144 -9.62 -19.81 -21.94
CA ILE A 144 -8.38 -20.09 -21.20
C ILE A 144 -7.29 -19.18 -21.73
N PHE A 145 -6.52 -18.56 -20.85
CA PHE A 145 -5.42 -17.70 -21.24
C PHE A 145 -4.19 -17.88 -20.34
N ARG A 146 -3.05 -17.37 -20.78
CA ARG A 146 -1.81 -17.31 -20.02
C ARG A 146 -1.33 -15.87 -19.93
N ALA A 147 -0.93 -15.49 -18.73
CA ALA A 147 -0.39 -14.17 -18.45
C ALA A 147 0.96 -14.29 -17.72
N SER A 148 1.77 -13.23 -17.82
CA SER A 148 3.12 -13.20 -17.27
C SER A 148 3.15 -13.39 -15.76
N PHE A 149 4.25 -13.97 -15.24
CA PHE A 149 4.55 -14.15 -13.81
C PHE A 149 3.61 -15.14 -13.11
N TRP A 150 3.00 -14.73 -12.01
CA TRP A 150 2.13 -15.53 -11.14
C TRP A 150 0.90 -14.73 -10.75
N SER A 151 -0.18 -15.42 -10.38
CA SER A 151 -1.29 -14.88 -9.64
C SER A 151 -1.36 -15.60 -8.29
N LEU A 152 -1.02 -14.92 -7.21
CA LEU A 152 -0.86 -15.52 -5.87
C LEU A 152 -1.84 -14.97 -4.84
N ALA A 153 -2.58 -13.91 -5.19
CA ALA A 153 -3.59 -13.32 -4.36
C ALA A 153 -4.88 -13.07 -5.18
N GLU A 154 -6.02 -13.31 -4.56
CA GLU A 154 -7.32 -13.03 -5.19
C GLU A 154 -7.48 -11.51 -5.49
N SER A 155 -6.77 -10.66 -4.75
CA SER A 155 -6.71 -9.21 -4.97
C SER A 155 -5.87 -8.76 -6.19
N ASP A 156 -5.25 -9.69 -6.93
CA ASP A 156 -4.61 -9.38 -8.21
C ASP A 156 -5.63 -9.11 -9.32
N ILE A 157 -6.87 -9.60 -9.13
CA ILE A 157 -7.92 -9.53 -10.14
C ILE A 157 -8.76 -8.27 -9.92
N MET A 158 -8.81 -7.44 -10.96
CA MET A 158 -9.43 -6.11 -10.89
C MET A 158 -10.93 -6.15 -11.21
N PRO A 159 -11.75 -5.35 -10.53
CA PRO A 159 -13.18 -5.25 -10.81
C PRO A 159 -13.50 -4.46 -12.09
N ASN A 160 -14.80 -4.37 -12.39
CA ASN A 160 -15.39 -3.45 -13.37
C ASN A 160 -15.02 -3.75 -14.83
N TYR A 161 -15.29 -4.97 -15.30
CA TYR A 161 -15.25 -5.28 -16.73
C TYR A 161 -16.25 -4.40 -17.49
N ILE A 162 -15.82 -3.83 -18.62
CA ILE A 162 -16.57 -2.82 -19.36
C ILE A 162 -17.00 -3.40 -20.70
N VAL A 163 -18.30 -3.54 -20.92
CA VAL A 163 -18.82 -3.83 -22.25
C VAL A 163 -19.01 -2.54 -23.04
N HIS A 164 -18.61 -2.53 -24.31
CA HIS A 164 -18.58 -1.35 -25.16
C HIS A 164 -18.77 -1.70 -26.62
N ALA A 165 -19.30 -0.76 -27.38
CA ALA A 165 -19.34 -0.75 -28.84
C ALA A 165 -19.29 0.67 -29.36
N ASP A 166 -18.88 0.86 -30.63
CA ASP A 166 -18.76 2.17 -31.26
C ASP A 166 -20.10 2.91 -31.25
N ASN A 167 -20.05 4.19 -30.87
CA ASN A 167 -21.20 5.10 -30.80
C ASN A 167 -22.32 4.70 -29.81
N LEU A 168 -22.06 3.73 -28.92
CA LEU A 168 -22.95 3.33 -27.85
C LEU A 168 -22.38 3.76 -26.47
N THR A 169 -23.26 3.87 -25.49
CA THR A 169 -22.85 4.19 -24.12
C THR A 169 -22.33 2.91 -23.43
N ALA A 170 -21.06 2.88 -23.11
CA ALA A 170 -20.42 1.76 -22.42
C ALA A 170 -21.03 1.48 -21.03
N ARG A 171 -20.95 0.24 -20.57
CA ARG A 171 -21.49 -0.21 -19.28
C ARG A 171 -20.47 -1.08 -18.54
N VAL A 172 -20.51 -1.04 -17.22
CA VAL A 172 -19.83 -2.05 -16.39
C VAL A 172 -20.72 -3.28 -16.28
N ILE A 173 -20.12 -4.45 -16.46
CA ILE A 173 -20.79 -5.74 -16.25
C ILE A 173 -21.03 -5.92 -14.74
N GLU A 174 -22.30 -6.03 -14.34
CA GLU A 174 -22.74 -6.01 -12.93
C GLU A 174 -22.07 -7.10 -12.07
N SER A 175 -21.93 -8.31 -12.61
CA SER A 175 -21.29 -9.44 -11.90
C SER A 175 -19.82 -9.18 -11.55
N THR A 176 -19.15 -8.25 -12.23
CA THR A 176 -17.74 -7.94 -12.02
C THR A 176 -17.48 -6.76 -11.07
N LYS A 177 -18.52 -6.11 -10.57
CA LYS A 177 -18.35 -4.99 -9.63
C LYS A 177 -17.77 -5.47 -8.30
N ALA A 178 -16.85 -4.68 -7.76
CA ALA A 178 -16.37 -4.87 -6.41
C ALA A 178 -17.50 -4.67 -5.39
N LYS A 179 -17.43 -5.38 -4.28
CA LYS A 179 -18.35 -5.25 -3.13
C LYS A 179 -17.56 -5.00 -1.86
N ILE A 180 -18.23 -4.39 -0.87
CA ILE A 180 -17.68 -4.25 0.47
C ILE A 180 -18.26 -5.35 1.35
N ASP A 181 -17.41 -6.16 1.93
CA ASP A 181 -17.82 -7.16 2.91
C ASP A 181 -18.34 -6.46 4.19
N PRO A 182 -19.56 -6.72 4.65
CA PRO A 182 -20.16 -5.99 5.76
C PRO A 182 -19.50 -6.28 7.11
N GLU A 183 -18.83 -7.43 7.28
CA GLU A 183 -18.18 -7.82 8.53
C GLU A 183 -16.76 -7.30 8.63
N THR A 184 -15.96 -7.47 7.58
CA THR A 184 -14.58 -7.00 7.52
C THR A 184 -14.44 -5.54 7.12
N GLN A 185 -15.44 -4.99 6.42
CA GLN A 185 -15.46 -3.65 5.80
C GLN A 185 -14.37 -3.46 4.74
N MET A 186 -13.89 -4.56 4.16
CA MET A 186 -12.91 -4.55 3.08
C MET A 186 -13.57 -4.78 1.72
N GLU A 187 -12.99 -4.21 0.67
CA GLU A 187 -13.37 -4.48 -0.71
C GLU A 187 -12.98 -5.91 -1.10
N TYR A 188 -13.84 -6.57 -1.87
CA TYR A 188 -13.56 -7.86 -2.51
C TYR A 188 -14.23 -7.94 -3.87
N VAL A 189 -13.78 -8.88 -4.69
CA VAL A 189 -14.25 -9.07 -6.07
C VAL A 189 -14.99 -10.43 -6.15
N PRO A 190 -16.32 -10.45 -6.20
CA PRO A 190 -17.12 -11.66 -6.00
C PRO A 190 -17.07 -12.66 -7.16
N TYR A 191 -16.61 -12.27 -8.35
CA TYR A 191 -16.51 -13.13 -9.53
C TYR A 191 -15.20 -13.94 -9.60
N VAL A 192 -14.30 -13.75 -8.62
CA VAL A 192 -13.05 -14.50 -8.52
C VAL A 192 -13.26 -15.72 -7.66
N ASN A 193 -12.99 -16.90 -8.23
CA ASN A 193 -13.08 -18.16 -7.50
C ASN A 193 -11.92 -18.30 -6.50
N ASP A 194 -12.21 -18.89 -5.34
CA ASP A 194 -11.24 -19.09 -4.26
C ASP A 194 -10.00 -19.87 -4.74
N TYR A 195 -8.82 -19.39 -4.37
CA TYR A 195 -7.56 -20.09 -4.60
C TYR A 195 -7.36 -21.14 -3.49
N THR A 196 -7.60 -22.41 -3.82
CA THR A 196 -7.64 -23.50 -2.83
C THR A 196 -6.58 -24.57 -3.03
N ASP A 197 -5.94 -24.64 -4.20
CA ASP A 197 -4.94 -25.67 -4.52
C ASP A 197 -3.54 -25.21 -4.12
N TYR A 198 -2.97 -25.87 -3.08
CA TYR A 198 -1.61 -25.55 -2.61
C TYR A 198 -0.55 -25.67 -3.72
N LYS A 199 -0.66 -26.67 -4.57
CA LYS A 199 0.34 -26.93 -5.61
C LYS A 199 0.21 -25.96 -6.78
N ASN A 200 -1.02 -25.68 -7.20
CA ASN A 200 -1.29 -24.94 -8.43
C ASN A 200 -1.57 -23.46 -8.19
N HIS A 201 -2.18 -23.08 -7.06
CA HIS A 201 -2.58 -21.69 -6.80
C HIS A 201 -1.61 -20.96 -5.87
N PHE A 202 -0.93 -21.69 -4.98
CA PHE A 202 -0.14 -21.04 -3.92
C PHE A 202 1.34 -20.91 -4.24
N LYS A 203 1.95 -21.90 -4.90
CA LYS A 203 3.39 -21.92 -5.19
C LYS A 203 3.72 -21.09 -6.44
N ARG A 204 4.84 -20.33 -6.39
CA ARG A 204 5.41 -19.66 -7.56
C ARG A 204 6.08 -20.65 -8.51
N THR A 205 6.84 -21.57 -7.94
CA THR A 205 7.59 -22.62 -8.65
C THR A 205 7.56 -23.91 -7.83
N LYS A 206 8.03 -25.00 -8.42
CA LYS A 206 8.17 -26.28 -7.69
C LYS A 206 9.11 -26.18 -6.48
N ASP A 207 10.05 -25.22 -6.51
CA ASP A 207 11.09 -25.04 -5.50
C ASP A 207 10.68 -24.00 -4.40
N ASP A 208 9.51 -23.37 -4.52
CA ASP A 208 8.96 -22.45 -3.54
C ASP A 208 8.66 -23.20 -2.23
N LYS A 209 9.33 -22.79 -1.13
CA LYS A 209 9.22 -23.37 0.21
C LYS A 209 8.23 -22.65 1.11
N THR A 210 7.63 -21.55 0.63
CA THR A 210 6.71 -20.73 1.39
C THR A 210 5.62 -21.62 2.02
N PRO A 211 5.42 -21.57 3.35
CA PRO A 211 4.37 -22.34 4.00
C PRO A 211 3.01 -21.63 3.85
N TRP A 212 1.99 -22.38 3.50
CA TRP A 212 0.61 -21.93 3.64
C TRP A 212 0.09 -22.36 5.00
N LEU A 213 0.00 -21.42 5.93
CA LEU A 213 -0.41 -21.73 7.28
C LEU A 213 -1.94 -21.86 7.37
N ASP A 214 -2.36 -22.98 7.93
CA ASP A 214 -3.73 -23.19 8.40
C ASP A 214 -3.90 -22.65 9.84
N SER A 215 -5.07 -22.86 10.43
CA SER A 215 -5.36 -22.42 11.80
C SER A 215 -4.42 -23.03 12.84
N VAL A 216 -3.98 -24.29 12.64
CA VAL A 216 -3.05 -24.99 13.53
C VAL A 216 -1.65 -24.39 13.42
N GLY A 217 -1.19 -24.13 12.20
CA GLY A 217 0.09 -23.46 11.95
C GLY A 217 0.15 -22.05 12.56
N PHE A 218 -0.92 -21.27 12.44
CA PHE A 218 -1.03 -19.97 13.13
C PHE A 218 -1.01 -20.13 14.65
N TYR A 219 -1.72 -21.14 15.21
CA TYR A 219 -1.71 -21.42 16.63
C TYR A 219 -0.29 -21.72 17.14
N GLN A 220 0.44 -22.58 16.45
CA GLN A 220 1.82 -22.94 16.79
C GLN A 220 2.73 -21.72 16.74
N ARG A 221 2.67 -20.93 15.67
CA ARG A 221 3.47 -19.71 15.54
C ARG A 221 3.20 -18.70 16.66
N ASN A 222 1.92 -18.45 16.96
CA ASN A 222 1.53 -17.49 18.00
C ASN A 222 1.83 -18.00 19.42
N SER A 223 2.08 -19.31 19.61
CA SER A 223 2.37 -19.89 20.93
C SER A 223 3.65 -19.33 21.57
N VAL A 224 4.56 -18.76 20.79
CA VAL A 224 5.76 -18.05 21.29
C VAL A 224 5.41 -16.81 22.12
N LEU A 225 4.19 -16.25 21.96
CA LEU A 225 3.71 -15.10 22.74
C LEU A 225 3.30 -15.50 24.19
N GLY A 226 3.28 -16.80 24.49
CA GLY A 226 2.86 -17.32 25.79
C GLY A 226 1.34 -17.37 25.97
N GLU A 227 0.90 -18.12 26.98
CA GLU A 227 -0.54 -18.29 27.28
C GLU A 227 -1.13 -17.13 28.09
N LYS A 228 -0.28 -16.39 28.80
CA LYS A 228 -0.70 -15.32 29.73
C LYS A 228 -0.43 -13.94 29.13
N MET A 229 -1.45 -13.08 29.17
CA MET A 229 -1.28 -11.66 28.82
C MET A 229 -0.26 -10.98 29.76
N LEU A 230 0.66 -10.22 29.18
CA LEU A 230 1.64 -9.44 29.91
C LEU A 230 1.02 -8.12 30.41
N ASP A 231 1.51 -7.61 31.54
CA ASP A 231 1.19 -6.26 31.99
C ASP A 231 1.90 -5.24 31.10
N VAL A 232 1.12 -4.40 30.43
CA VAL A 232 1.58 -3.37 29.50
C VAL A 232 1.39 -1.96 30.02
N SER A 233 1.03 -1.80 31.30
CA SER A 233 0.75 -0.49 31.92
C SER A 233 1.92 0.49 31.83
N ASN A 234 3.13 -0.02 31.79
CA ASN A 234 4.38 0.72 31.74
C ASN A 234 4.98 0.83 30.31
N VAL A 235 4.33 0.25 29.31
CA VAL A 235 4.87 0.24 27.94
C VAL A 235 4.58 1.55 27.24
N ILE A 236 5.60 2.14 26.61
CA ILE A 236 5.51 3.32 25.75
C ILE A 236 5.92 2.92 24.35
N ILE A 237 5.14 3.31 23.35
CA ILE A 237 5.44 3.08 21.93
C ILE A 237 5.43 4.44 21.22
N PRO A 238 6.52 4.78 20.51
CA PRO A 238 7.82 4.11 20.44
C PRO A 238 8.56 4.11 21.77
N THR A 239 9.39 3.06 21.99
CA THR A 239 10.18 2.88 23.21
C THR A 239 11.16 4.04 23.43
N PRO A 240 11.16 4.71 24.59
CA PRO A 240 12.10 5.78 24.87
C PRO A 240 13.55 5.28 24.99
N LYS A 241 14.51 6.17 24.75
CA LYS A 241 15.95 5.88 24.87
C LYS A 241 16.33 5.47 26.29
N PHE A 242 15.77 6.13 27.30
CA PHE A 242 16.01 5.83 28.71
C PHE A 242 14.73 5.96 29.52
N VAL A 243 14.45 4.96 30.34
CA VAL A 243 13.28 4.91 31.25
C VAL A 243 13.74 4.43 32.62
N GLN A 244 13.36 5.18 33.65
CA GLN A 244 13.61 4.81 35.05
C GLN A 244 12.31 4.90 35.86
N TYR A 245 11.98 3.83 36.54
CA TYR A 245 10.89 3.78 37.50
C TYR A 245 11.45 3.99 38.90
N PRO A 246 10.82 4.84 39.75
CA PRO A 246 11.30 5.08 41.10
C PRO A 246 11.09 3.83 41.97
N GLU A 247 11.94 3.69 43.00
CA GLU A 247 11.81 2.58 43.99
C GLU A 247 10.43 2.55 44.69
N LYS A 248 9.89 3.73 45.01
CA LYS A 248 8.53 3.87 45.49
C LYS A 248 7.56 3.90 44.34
N ALA A 249 6.90 2.77 44.07
CA ALA A 249 5.85 2.72 43.06
C ALA A 249 4.70 3.71 43.41
N GLY A 250 4.24 4.43 42.38
CA GLY A 250 3.11 5.35 42.48
C GLY A 250 2.45 5.54 41.13
N GLN A 251 1.29 6.18 41.13
CA GLN A 251 0.57 6.53 39.92
C GLN A 251 -0.24 7.81 40.12
N LEU A 252 -0.44 8.58 39.07
CA LEU A 252 -1.36 9.71 39.03
C LEU A 252 -2.66 9.30 38.39
N ASP A 253 -3.78 9.74 39.00
CA ASP A 253 -5.12 9.59 38.45
C ASP A 253 -5.49 10.82 37.61
N LEU A 254 -5.65 10.61 36.29
CA LEU A 254 -6.02 11.64 35.32
C LEU A 254 -7.54 11.73 35.09
N SER A 255 -8.36 11.06 35.89
CA SER A 255 -9.83 11.05 35.71
C SER A 255 -10.48 12.44 35.86
N LYS A 256 -9.87 13.35 36.62
CA LYS A 256 -10.30 14.74 36.76
C LYS A 256 -9.74 15.68 35.68
N GLY A 257 -9.00 15.10 34.72
CA GLY A 257 -8.32 15.84 33.66
C GLY A 257 -6.94 16.33 34.05
N VAL A 258 -6.43 17.28 33.26
CA VAL A 258 -5.09 17.87 33.41
C VAL A 258 -5.16 19.40 33.43
N ASN A 259 -4.34 20.04 34.25
CA ASN A 259 -4.16 21.50 34.29
C ASN A 259 -2.83 21.86 33.63
N ILE A 260 -2.88 22.35 32.37
CA ILE A 260 -1.67 22.51 31.53
C ILE A 260 -1.09 23.93 31.72
N HIS A 261 0.16 23.98 32.18
CA HIS A 261 0.97 25.17 32.30
C HIS A 261 1.98 25.21 31.15
N PHE A 262 1.79 26.09 30.18
CA PHE A 262 2.55 26.13 28.93
C PHE A 262 3.98 26.64 29.09
N GLY A 263 4.29 27.42 30.18
CA GLY A 263 5.61 28.00 30.33
C GLY A 263 6.02 28.87 29.13
N ASN A 264 7.14 28.53 28.53
CA ASN A 264 7.64 29.15 27.29
C ASN A 264 7.32 28.30 26.03
N THR A 265 6.42 27.32 26.13
CA THR A 265 5.96 26.50 25.01
C THR A 265 4.83 27.20 24.25
N GLU A 266 4.87 27.20 22.93
CA GLU A 266 3.80 27.75 22.11
C GLU A 266 2.60 26.78 22.08
N LYS A 267 1.44 27.28 22.58
CA LYS A 267 0.22 26.47 22.65
C LYS A 267 -0.21 25.87 21.31
N SER A 268 -0.06 26.58 20.21
CA SER A 268 -0.39 26.17 18.85
C SER A 268 0.44 24.96 18.41
N GLN A 269 1.70 24.89 18.82
CA GLN A 269 2.66 23.86 18.45
C GLN A 269 2.44 22.52 19.18
N VAL A 270 1.69 22.50 20.26
CA VAL A 270 1.38 21.30 21.05
C VAL A 270 -0.11 20.94 21.06
N LYS A 271 -0.93 21.76 20.38
CA LYS A 271 -2.39 21.60 20.39
C LYS A 271 -2.84 20.21 19.93
N ALA A 272 -2.29 19.67 18.85
CA ALA A 272 -2.70 18.38 18.32
C ALA A 272 -2.42 17.23 19.32
N ALA A 273 -1.33 17.27 20.08
CA ALA A 273 -1.07 16.29 21.15
C ALA A 273 -2.06 16.43 22.33
N ILE A 274 -2.44 17.66 22.68
CA ILE A 274 -3.46 17.93 23.72
C ILE A 274 -4.85 17.47 23.25
N ASP A 275 -5.19 17.71 21.99
CA ASP A 275 -6.45 17.24 21.41
C ASP A 275 -6.53 15.69 21.45
N ARG A 276 -5.40 14.99 21.21
CA ARG A 276 -5.33 13.53 21.37
C ARG A 276 -5.61 13.08 22.81
N LEU A 277 -5.03 13.74 23.82
CA LEU A 277 -5.36 13.46 25.24
C LEU A 277 -6.86 13.69 25.51
N SER A 278 -7.40 14.77 24.97
CA SER A 278 -8.83 15.11 25.10
C SER A 278 -9.72 14.03 24.47
N SER A 279 -9.31 13.44 23.35
CA SER A 279 -10.05 12.33 22.71
C SER A 279 -10.09 11.08 23.59
N PHE A 280 -9.11 10.87 24.47
CA PHE A 280 -9.11 9.80 25.49
C PHE A 280 -9.99 10.12 26.71
N GLY A 281 -10.69 11.26 26.68
CA GLY A 281 -11.53 11.74 27.77
C GLY A 281 -10.73 12.38 28.92
N ILE A 282 -9.50 12.83 28.64
CA ILE A 282 -8.67 13.60 29.59
C ILE A 282 -8.72 15.06 29.16
N GLN A 283 -9.67 15.79 29.75
CA GLN A 283 -9.92 17.19 29.41
C GLN A 283 -9.02 18.14 30.20
N GLN A 284 -8.79 19.33 29.65
CA GLN A 284 -8.19 20.41 30.44
C GLN A 284 -9.15 20.86 31.58
N SER A 285 -8.64 20.91 32.79
CA SER A 285 -9.42 21.22 34.00
C SER A 285 -8.53 21.87 35.06
N PRO A 286 -8.92 22.97 35.67
CA PRO A 286 -8.18 23.57 36.77
C PRO A 286 -8.05 22.67 38.01
N ALA A 287 -8.93 21.67 38.16
CA ALA A 287 -8.89 20.68 39.24
C ALA A 287 -8.14 19.39 38.82
N GLY A 288 -7.60 19.35 37.62
CA GLY A 288 -6.83 18.22 37.08
C GLY A 288 -5.39 18.20 37.61
N VAL A 289 -4.66 17.15 37.18
CA VAL A 289 -3.24 17.00 37.48
C VAL A 289 -2.45 18.09 36.78
N ASP A 290 -1.54 18.76 37.46
CA ASP A 290 -0.66 19.76 36.88
C ASP A 290 0.29 19.14 35.87
N VAL A 291 0.31 19.70 34.64
CA VAL A 291 1.23 19.37 33.56
C VAL A 291 2.05 20.60 33.21
N LYS A 292 3.30 20.60 33.59
CA LYS A 292 4.23 21.71 33.36
C LYS A 292 5.01 21.46 32.07
N LEU A 293 4.81 22.30 31.06
CA LEU A 293 5.53 22.26 29.79
C LEU A 293 6.59 23.35 29.78
N SER A 294 7.79 23.04 29.30
CA SER A 294 8.84 24.04 29.11
C SER A 294 9.82 23.64 28.00
N ILE A 295 10.44 24.66 27.41
CA ILE A 295 11.54 24.49 26.45
C ILE A 295 12.83 24.89 27.10
N LYS A 296 13.86 24.02 27.04
CA LYS A 296 15.22 24.30 27.44
C LYS A 296 16.14 23.97 26.25
N PRO A 297 16.46 24.95 25.42
CA PRO A 297 17.31 24.72 24.25
C PRO A 297 18.67 24.13 24.64
N ASP A 298 19.09 23.13 23.88
CA ASP A 298 20.42 22.53 23.96
C ASP A 298 20.92 22.26 22.53
N THR A 299 21.97 22.97 22.14
CA THR A 299 22.54 22.88 20.77
C THR A 299 23.24 21.55 20.49
N ASN A 300 23.51 20.74 21.51
CA ASN A 300 24.10 19.41 21.38
C ASN A 300 23.05 18.30 21.29
N SER A 301 21.79 18.61 21.55
CA SER A 301 20.69 17.63 21.49
C SER A 301 20.02 17.62 20.13
N VAL A 302 19.49 16.45 19.75
CA VAL A 302 18.74 16.25 18.50
C VAL A 302 17.39 16.97 18.58
N ILE A 303 16.96 17.56 17.49
CA ILE A 303 15.61 18.16 17.36
C ILE A 303 14.54 17.15 17.76
N GLY A 304 13.60 17.58 18.63
CA GLY A 304 12.53 16.70 19.11
C GLY A 304 12.87 15.89 20.35
N SER A 305 14.08 16.06 20.93
CA SER A 305 14.48 15.45 22.21
C SER A 305 13.73 16.06 23.39
N TYR A 306 13.50 15.27 24.44
CA TYR A 306 12.80 15.73 25.64
C TYR A 306 13.19 14.91 26.88
N SER A 307 12.92 15.48 28.06
CA SER A 307 12.79 14.76 29.32
C SER A 307 11.37 14.86 29.84
N PHE A 308 10.93 13.84 30.55
CA PHE A 308 9.56 13.68 31.00
C PHE A 308 9.55 12.99 32.37
N THR A 309 8.91 13.62 33.35
CA THR A 309 8.81 13.10 34.74
C THR A 309 7.37 13.08 35.20
N ILE A 310 6.96 11.97 35.80
CA ILE A 310 5.69 11.82 36.54
C ILE A 310 6.04 11.44 37.98
N ASP A 311 5.57 12.23 38.92
CA ASP A 311 5.76 12.02 40.37
C ASP A 311 4.57 12.58 41.19
N ASP A 312 4.74 12.68 42.52
CA ASP A 312 3.72 13.22 43.42
C ASP A 312 3.35 14.71 43.13
N ASP A 313 4.26 15.47 42.51
CA ASP A 313 4.07 16.91 42.17
C ASP A 313 3.37 17.12 40.83
N GLY A 314 3.08 16.02 40.07
CA GLY A 314 2.40 16.07 38.79
C GLY A 314 3.25 15.59 37.63
N ILE A 315 3.13 16.23 36.47
CA ILE A 315 3.80 15.86 35.23
C ILE A 315 4.65 17.03 34.74
N ALA A 316 5.94 16.80 34.50
CA ALA A 316 6.83 17.77 33.91
C ALA A 316 7.40 17.29 32.57
N ILE A 317 7.25 18.07 31.49
CA ILE A 317 7.81 17.79 30.16
C ILE A 317 8.73 18.94 29.77
N VAL A 318 9.99 18.64 29.52
CA VAL A 318 11.01 19.61 29.10
C VAL A 318 11.54 19.20 27.74
N GLY A 319 11.18 19.92 26.68
CA GLY A 319 11.72 19.72 25.34
C GLY A 319 12.93 20.59 25.05
N VAL A 320 13.79 20.16 24.12
CA VAL A 320 14.82 21.06 23.57
C VAL A 320 14.19 22.12 22.66
N ASP A 321 13.04 21.84 22.14
CA ASP A 321 12.22 22.66 21.26
C ASP A 321 10.70 22.32 21.43
N ASN A 322 9.82 22.98 20.69
CA ASN A 322 8.38 22.67 20.70
C ASN A 322 8.08 21.23 20.25
N ASN A 323 8.86 20.68 19.32
CA ASN A 323 8.70 19.30 18.86
C ASN A 323 9.03 18.31 19.98
N GLY A 324 10.06 18.57 20.78
CA GLY A 324 10.39 17.77 21.97
C GLY A 324 9.25 17.76 23.00
N VAL A 325 8.64 18.92 23.28
CA VAL A 325 7.46 18.97 24.16
C VAL A 325 6.28 18.20 23.56
N PHE A 326 6.05 18.32 22.26
CA PHE A 326 5.02 17.57 21.54
C PHE A 326 5.26 16.05 21.67
N ASN A 327 6.48 15.59 21.44
CA ASN A 327 6.86 14.16 21.56
C ASN A 327 6.69 13.64 22.99
N GLY A 328 6.98 14.45 23.99
CA GLY A 328 6.75 14.13 25.40
C GLY A 328 5.25 13.94 25.73
N LEU A 329 4.39 14.80 25.19
CA LEU A 329 2.93 14.66 25.29
C LEU A 329 2.43 13.40 24.57
N GLN A 330 3.02 13.00 23.44
CA GLN A 330 2.69 11.74 22.77
C GLN A 330 3.11 10.54 23.62
N SER A 331 4.24 10.60 24.33
CA SER A 331 4.65 9.56 25.28
C SER A 331 3.70 9.47 26.48
N LEU A 332 3.21 10.61 26.98
CA LEU A 332 2.14 10.59 28.00
C LEU A 332 0.89 9.88 27.45
N ALA A 333 0.46 10.23 26.23
CA ALA A 333 -0.70 9.59 25.58
C ALA A 333 -0.48 8.09 25.35
N SER A 334 0.76 7.65 25.06
CA SER A 334 1.12 6.24 24.92
C SER A 334 0.98 5.47 26.23
N LEU A 335 1.33 6.05 27.38
CA LEU A 335 1.17 5.41 28.70
C LEU A 335 -0.30 5.16 29.06
N ILE A 336 -1.23 5.98 28.59
CA ILE A 336 -2.63 5.90 28.94
C ILE A 336 -3.29 4.68 28.29
N SER A 337 -4.01 3.89 29.10
CA SER A 337 -5.00 2.91 28.64
C SER A 337 -6.41 3.53 28.74
N LEU A 338 -7.25 3.32 27.72
CA LEU A 338 -8.57 3.98 27.65
C LEU A 338 -9.52 3.58 28.81
N ASN A 339 -9.34 2.35 29.31
CA ASN A 339 -10.10 1.81 30.45
C ASN A 339 -9.54 2.20 31.82
N LYS A 340 -8.31 2.76 31.90
CA LYS A 340 -7.64 3.12 33.12
C LYS A 340 -6.93 4.46 32.94
N LYS A 341 -7.58 5.54 33.39
CA LYS A 341 -7.05 6.92 33.30
C LYS A 341 -6.02 7.20 34.39
N SER A 342 -5.02 6.34 34.54
CA SER A 342 -3.90 6.57 35.47
C SER A 342 -2.59 6.24 34.77
N VAL A 343 -1.53 6.94 35.18
CA VAL A 343 -0.17 6.78 34.64
C VAL A 343 0.82 6.54 35.78
N PRO A 344 1.81 5.65 35.60
CA PRO A 344 2.79 5.32 36.62
C PRO A 344 3.78 6.48 36.83
N TYR A 345 4.38 6.55 38.04
CA TYR A 345 5.55 7.39 38.25
C TYR A 345 6.72 6.88 37.41
N VAL A 346 7.36 7.79 36.68
CA VAL A 346 8.41 7.46 35.74
C VAL A 346 9.28 8.67 35.43
N HIS A 347 10.55 8.45 35.17
CA HIS A 347 11.46 9.43 34.58
C HIS A 347 11.95 8.91 33.23
N ILE A 348 11.87 9.76 32.20
CA ILE A 348 12.24 9.44 30.81
C ILE A 348 13.19 10.50 30.28
N VAL A 349 14.22 10.07 29.54
CA VAL A 349 15.03 10.90 28.67
C VAL A 349 15.02 10.27 27.29
N ASP A 350 14.61 11.03 26.27
CA ASP A 350 14.31 10.47 24.97
C ASP A 350 14.72 11.37 23.81
N GLU A 351 15.13 10.75 22.72
CA GLU A 351 15.51 11.40 21.47
C GLU A 351 15.29 10.43 20.28
N PRO A 352 14.99 10.95 19.08
CA PRO A 352 14.84 10.12 17.90
C PRO A 352 16.16 9.49 17.46
N LEU A 353 16.11 8.20 17.02
CA LEU A 353 17.27 7.52 16.41
C LEU A 353 17.61 8.10 15.03
N TYR A 354 16.59 8.38 14.21
CA TYR A 354 16.75 8.91 12.86
C TYR A 354 16.08 10.27 12.70
N GLU A 355 16.71 11.12 11.89
CA GLU A 355 16.14 12.40 11.49
C GLU A 355 14.90 12.21 10.59
N PHE A 356 14.99 11.29 9.61
CA PHE A 356 13.91 10.98 8.68
C PHE A 356 13.14 9.73 9.15
N ARG A 357 11.88 9.90 9.54
CA ARG A 357 10.97 8.84 9.98
C ARG A 357 9.70 8.96 9.17
N GLY A 358 9.63 8.23 8.05
CA GLY A 358 8.69 8.52 6.98
C GLY A 358 7.64 7.45 6.72
N MET A 359 6.56 7.91 6.08
CA MET A 359 5.57 7.08 5.42
C MET A 359 5.26 7.65 4.04
N LEU A 360 5.39 6.85 2.99
CA LEU A 360 4.93 7.18 1.65
C LEU A 360 3.50 6.65 1.46
N VAL A 361 2.68 7.48 0.83
CA VAL A 361 1.35 7.09 0.36
C VAL A 361 1.24 7.43 -1.12
N ASP A 362 1.04 6.40 -1.93
CA ASP A 362 0.68 6.54 -3.33
C ASP A 362 -0.81 6.91 -3.44
N THR A 363 -1.04 8.13 -3.91
CA THR A 363 -2.37 8.65 -4.20
C THR A 363 -2.64 8.73 -5.70
N ALA A 364 -1.62 8.47 -6.50
CA ALA A 364 -1.66 8.65 -7.95
C ALA A 364 -2.32 7.46 -8.65
N ARG A 365 -1.96 6.24 -8.32
CA ARG A 365 -2.55 5.04 -8.92
C ARG A 365 -4.02 4.88 -8.55
N ASN A 366 -4.36 4.98 -7.29
CA ASN A 366 -5.74 5.10 -6.82
C ASN A 366 -5.83 6.23 -5.79
N PHE A 367 -6.76 7.17 -6.00
CA PHE A 367 -6.85 8.38 -5.18
C PHE A 367 -7.15 8.08 -3.70
N ARG A 368 -6.53 8.83 -2.82
CA ARG A 368 -6.78 8.80 -1.36
C ARG A 368 -7.45 10.09 -0.93
N SER A 369 -8.53 9.97 -0.15
CA SER A 369 -9.26 11.15 0.29
C SER A 369 -8.42 12.04 1.22
N LYS A 370 -8.68 13.36 1.22
CA LYS A 370 -8.10 14.28 2.20
C LYS A 370 -8.38 13.83 3.64
N ALA A 371 -9.56 13.28 3.89
CA ALA A 371 -9.94 12.77 5.21
C ALA A 371 -9.04 11.62 5.67
N PHE A 372 -8.67 10.70 4.76
CA PHE A 372 -7.70 9.66 5.03
C PHE A 372 -6.33 10.25 5.37
N ILE A 373 -5.84 11.22 4.59
CA ILE A 373 -4.53 11.86 4.84
C ILE A 373 -4.51 12.54 6.20
N LEU A 374 -5.55 13.28 6.57
CA LEU A 374 -5.64 13.95 7.87
C LEU A 374 -5.65 12.95 9.04
N LYS A 375 -6.39 11.84 8.93
CA LYS A 375 -6.35 10.74 9.91
C LYS A 375 -4.96 10.10 10.01
N LEU A 376 -4.30 9.87 8.87
CA LEU A 376 -2.95 9.32 8.85
C LEU A 376 -1.95 10.25 9.55
N LEU A 377 -2.03 11.57 9.33
CA LEU A 377 -1.19 12.56 10.01
C LEU A 377 -1.36 12.50 11.54
N ASP A 378 -2.58 12.29 12.05
CA ASP A 378 -2.83 12.09 13.47
C ASP A 378 -2.10 10.86 14.02
N GLN A 379 -2.15 9.74 13.30
CA GLN A 379 -1.49 8.52 13.72
C GLN A 379 0.04 8.60 13.56
N MET A 380 0.53 9.21 12.48
CA MET A 380 1.97 9.46 12.31
C MET A 380 2.52 10.28 13.49
N ALA A 381 1.84 11.33 13.86
CA ALA A 381 2.20 12.16 15.02
C ALA A 381 2.13 11.39 16.34
N ALA A 382 1.11 10.53 16.50
CA ALA A 382 0.92 9.70 17.69
C ALA A 382 2.12 8.78 17.96
N TYR A 383 2.76 8.28 16.89
CA TYR A 383 3.93 7.41 16.95
C TYR A 383 5.23 8.11 16.53
N LYS A 384 5.27 9.45 16.56
CA LYS A 384 6.46 10.28 16.35
C LYS A 384 7.12 10.14 14.97
N LEU A 385 6.37 9.76 13.93
CA LEU A 385 6.80 9.89 12.54
C LEU A 385 6.72 11.37 12.12
N ASN A 386 7.65 11.81 11.26
CA ASN A 386 7.80 13.23 10.95
C ASN A 386 7.91 13.59 9.46
N LYS A 387 7.79 12.62 8.57
CA LYS A 387 7.84 12.83 7.12
C LYS A 387 6.67 12.09 6.45
N LEU A 388 5.77 12.83 5.80
CA LEU A 388 4.76 12.27 4.91
C LEU A 388 5.24 12.47 3.46
N HIS A 389 5.64 11.38 2.80
CA HIS A 389 5.93 11.38 1.38
C HIS A 389 4.62 11.16 0.62
N LEU A 390 4.13 12.19 -0.03
CA LEU A 390 2.87 12.17 -0.74
C LEU A 390 3.14 12.05 -2.24
N HIS A 391 2.91 10.85 -2.78
CA HIS A 391 3.14 10.51 -4.17
C HIS A 391 1.89 10.83 -4.99
N MET A 392 1.96 11.84 -5.85
CA MET A 392 0.78 12.47 -6.46
C MET A 392 0.78 12.49 -7.98
N GLY A 393 1.80 11.95 -8.64
CA GLY A 393 1.88 11.87 -10.10
C GLY A 393 2.52 10.59 -10.57
N GLU A 394 1.79 9.83 -11.41
CA GLU A 394 2.12 8.51 -11.93
C GLU A 394 1.53 8.27 -13.32
N ASP A 395 1.64 7.05 -13.84
CA ASP A 395 1.09 6.66 -15.13
C ASP A 395 -0.45 6.71 -15.14
N GLU A 396 -1.09 6.35 -14.02
CA GLU A 396 -2.54 6.20 -13.88
C GLU A 396 -3.25 7.42 -13.30
N GLY A 397 -2.50 8.46 -12.91
CA GLY A 397 -3.13 9.67 -12.39
C GLY A 397 -2.20 10.79 -11.96
N TRP A 398 -2.73 11.99 -12.04
CA TRP A 398 -2.16 13.22 -11.50
C TRP A 398 -3.09 13.80 -10.45
N ARG A 399 -2.61 14.04 -9.23
CA ARG A 399 -3.48 14.30 -8.06
C ARG A 399 -3.32 15.67 -7.40
N LEU A 400 -2.64 16.61 -8.05
CA LEU A 400 -2.44 17.96 -7.50
C LEU A 400 -2.85 19.02 -8.52
N GLU A 401 -3.71 19.94 -8.11
CA GLU A 401 -4.02 21.13 -8.91
C GLU A 401 -2.79 22.03 -9.04
N ILE A 402 -2.42 22.35 -10.28
CA ILE A 402 -1.34 23.27 -10.62
C ILE A 402 -1.92 24.51 -11.30
N PRO A 403 -1.88 25.68 -10.69
CA PRO A 403 -2.39 26.91 -11.27
C PRO A 403 -1.80 27.20 -12.66
N GLY A 404 -2.69 27.34 -13.65
CA GLY A 404 -2.33 27.58 -15.06
C GLY A 404 -2.09 26.31 -15.90
N LEU A 405 -2.25 25.11 -15.32
CA LEU A 405 -2.22 23.83 -16.00
C LEU A 405 -3.47 22.99 -15.69
N PRO A 406 -4.67 23.47 -16.05
CA PRO A 406 -5.92 22.79 -15.67
C PRO A 406 -6.04 21.39 -16.26
N GLU A 407 -5.41 21.12 -17.41
CA GLU A 407 -5.47 19.82 -18.08
C GLU A 407 -4.92 18.69 -17.21
N LEU A 408 -4.02 18.98 -16.27
CA LEU A 408 -3.48 18.00 -15.31
C LEU A 408 -4.57 17.41 -14.41
N THR A 409 -5.56 18.21 -14.02
CA THR A 409 -6.67 17.75 -13.18
C THR A 409 -7.96 17.52 -13.94
N GLU A 410 -8.25 18.28 -14.99
CA GLU A 410 -9.44 18.07 -15.81
C GLU A 410 -9.43 16.72 -16.55
N ILE A 411 -8.25 16.23 -16.95
CA ILE A 411 -8.05 15.00 -17.71
C ILE A 411 -7.44 13.92 -16.82
N SER A 412 -6.26 14.18 -16.25
CA SER A 412 -5.42 13.15 -15.65
C SER A 412 -5.72 12.86 -14.17
N SER A 413 -6.71 13.53 -13.57
CA SER A 413 -7.18 13.15 -12.23
C SER A 413 -8.24 12.05 -12.26
N LYS A 414 -8.69 11.63 -13.43
CA LYS A 414 -9.81 10.71 -13.60
C LYS A 414 -9.59 9.73 -14.73
N ARG A 415 -10.17 8.55 -14.58
CA ARG A 415 -10.16 7.46 -15.55
C ARG A 415 -11.58 7.16 -16.01
N CYS A 416 -11.76 6.96 -17.30
CA CYS A 416 -13.03 6.55 -17.90
C CYS A 416 -12.75 5.88 -19.25
N LEU A 417 -13.77 5.48 -19.99
CA LEU A 417 -13.56 4.87 -21.31
C LEU A 417 -13.40 5.94 -22.39
N ASP A 418 -12.23 6.52 -22.46
CA ASP A 418 -11.76 7.40 -23.54
C ASP A 418 -10.37 6.94 -24.00
N LEU A 419 -10.29 6.12 -25.03
CA LEU A 419 -9.00 5.58 -25.51
C LEU A 419 -8.12 6.61 -26.17
N ASP A 420 -8.67 7.75 -26.60
CA ASP A 420 -7.93 8.90 -27.13
C ASP A 420 -7.40 9.82 -26.02
N GLU A 421 -7.85 9.63 -24.82
CA GLU A 421 -7.45 10.33 -23.58
C GLU A 421 -7.48 11.87 -23.68
N GLN A 422 -8.57 12.37 -24.28
CA GLN A 422 -8.81 13.81 -24.41
C GLN A 422 -9.66 14.39 -23.27
N SER A 423 -10.43 13.54 -22.57
CA SER A 423 -11.32 13.91 -21.48
C SER A 423 -11.01 13.24 -20.15
N CYS A 424 -10.36 12.11 -20.19
CA CYS A 424 -9.90 11.33 -19.04
C CYS A 424 -8.78 10.37 -19.49
N LEU A 425 -8.05 9.79 -18.55
CA LEU A 425 -7.16 8.65 -18.82
C LEU A 425 -7.99 7.38 -19.07
N MET A 426 -7.41 6.40 -19.76
CA MET A 426 -8.05 5.11 -20.00
C MET A 426 -8.37 4.37 -18.68
N PRO A 427 -9.35 3.44 -18.67
CA PRO A 427 -9.89 2.84 -17.43
C PRO A 427 -9.00 1.73 -16.89
N GLN A 428 -7.84 2.09 -16.35
CA GLN A 428 -6.88 1.18 -15.73
C GLN A 428 -7.22 0.88 -14.27
N LEU A 429 -6.61 -0.18 -13.72
CA LEU A 429 -6.74 -0.65 -12.34
C LEU A 429 -8.22 -0.82 -11.92
N GLY A 430 -9.04 -1.31 -12.86
CA GLY A 430 -10.45 -1.55 -12.62
C GLY A 430 -11.28 -0.29 -12.31
N ALA A 431 -10.89 0.88 -12.82
CA ALA A 431 -11.61 2.14 -12.54
C ALA A 431 -13.05 2.16 -13.08
N GLY A 432 -13.37 1.35 -14.12
CA GLY A 432 -14.68 1.33 -14.74
C GLY A 432 -14.90 2.49 -15.73
N VAL A 433 -16.15 2.73 -16.10
CA VAL A 433 -16.54 3.76 -17.08
C VAL A 433 -16.82 5.13 -16.47
N ASP A 434 -17.12 5.18 -15.17
CA ASP A 434 -17.51 6.39 -14.46
C ASP A 434 -16.27 7.08 -13.85
N SER A 435 -16.06 8.33 -14.23
CA SER A 435 -14.99 9.16 -13.67
C SER A 435 -15.28 9.66 -12.25
N ASN A 436 -16.52 9.52 -11.75
CA ASN A 436 -16.91 10.00 -10.43
C ASN A 436 -16.92 8.85 -9.40
N THR A 437 -15.76 8.23 -9.19
CA THR A 437 -15.57 7.11 -8.27
C THR A 437 -14.46 7.42 -7.26
N GLU A 438 -14.38 6.66 -6.16
CA GLU A 438 -13.37 6.88 -5.09
C GLU A 438 -11.92 6.74 -5.57
N VAL A 439 -11.68 6.00 -6.66
CA VAL A 439 -10.33 5.81 -7.22
C VAL A 439 -9.85 7.01 -8.06
N ASN A 440 -10.73 7.96 -8.34
CA ASN A 440 -10.49 9.18 -9.09
C ASN A 440 -10.56 10.40 -8.16
N GLY A 441 -9.86 11.48 -8.51
CA GLY A 441 -9.86 12.71 -7.73
C GLY A 441 -8.50 13.40 -7.72
N PHE A 442 -8.44 14.53 -7.06
CA PHE A 442 -7.23 15.32 -6.88
C PHE A 442 -7.37 16.21 -5.64
N TYR A 443 -6.27 16.71 -5.15
CA TYR A 443 -6.23 17.76 -4.13
C TYR A 443 -6.22 19.13 -4.82
N SER A 444 -7.22 19.95 -4.53
CA SER A 444 -7.18 21.37 -4.91
C SER A 444 -6.04 22.08 -4.16
N VAL A 445 -5.68 23.28 -4.61
CA VAL A 445 -4.72 24.13 -3.89
C VAL A 445 -5.15 24.33 -2.43
N GLU A 446 -6.46 24.46 -2.18
CA GLU A 446 -7.02 24.61 -0.84
C GLU A 446 -6.87 23.32 -0.03
N ASP A 447 -7.22 22.15 -0.60
CA ASP A 447 -7.08 20.86 0.07
C ASP A 447 -5.63 20.55 0.44
N TYR A 448 -4.71 20.80 -0.49
CA TYR A 448 -3.29 20.57 -0.24
C TYR A 448 -2.74 21.54 0.81
N THR A 449 -3.16 22.81 0.77
CA THR A 449 -2.83 23.81 1.82
C THR A 449 -3.32 23.37 3.20
N GLU A 450 -4.53 22.80 3.30
CA GLU A 450 -5.06 22.25 4.55
C GLU A 450 -4.22 21.07 5.06
N ILE A 451 -3.83 20.15 4.17
CA ILE A 451 -2.93 19.04 4.50
C ILE A 451 -1.59 19.56 5.04
N LEU A 452 -0.98 20.55 4.38
CA LEU A 452 0.28 21.16 4.80
C LEU A 452 0.19 21.80 6.19
N LYS A 453 -0.87 22.56 6.45
CA LYS A 453 -1.13 23.18 7.76
C LYS A 453 -1.36 22.14 8.85
N ALA A 454 -2.13 21.09 8.54
CA ALA A 454 -2.38 19.99 9.47
C ALA A 454 -1.10 19.22 9.80
N ALA A 455 -0.24 18.97 8.82
CA ALA A 455 1.07 18.34 8.99
C ALA A 455 1.98 19.21 9.87
N THR A 456 2.08 20.51 9.57
CA THR A 456 2.88 21.48 10.34
C THR A 456 2.48 21.50 11.82
N ALA A 457 1.18 21.52 12.11
CA ALA A 457 0.65 21.49 13.49
C ALA A 457 1.00 20.19 14.24
N ARG A 458 1.50 19.17 13.55
CA ARG A 458 1.92 17.86 14.08
C ARG A 458 3.42 17.62 13.96
N HIS A 459 4.19 18.65 13.61
CA HIS A 459 5.64 18.56 13.34
C HIS A 459 5.99 17.55 12.24
N ILE A 460 5.11 17.39 11.27
CA ILE A 460 5.32 16.52 10.09
C ILE A 460 5.59 17.40 8.87
N GLN A 461 6.68 17.12 8.18
CA GLN A 461 6.98 17.71 6.88
C GLN A 461 6.36 16.86 5.77
N VAL A 462 5.67 17.52 4.84
CA VAL A 462 5.20 16.87 3.60
C VAL A 462 6.29 16.93 2.56
N LEU A 463 6.63 15.77 2.00
CA LEU A 463 7.55 15.59 0.88
C LEU A 463 6.71 15.24 -0.35
N PRO A 464 6.46 16.16 -1.29
CA PRO A 464 5.72 15.85 -2.50
C PRO A 464 6.59 15.08 -3.49
N SER A 465 5.98 14.15 -4.24
CA SER A 465 6.58 13.56 -5.44
C SER A 465 5.59 13.52 -6.61
N LEU A 466 6.13 13.80 -7.78
CA LEU A 466 5.51 13.72 -9.10
C LEU A 466 6.60 13.17 -10.00
N ASP A 467 6.47 11.91 -10.39
CA ASP A 467 7.58 11.18 -10.96
C ASP A 467 7.96 11.61 -12.38
N MET A 468 9.26 11.54 -12.66
CA MET A 468 9.87 11.92 -13.95
C MET A 468 11.30 11.34 -14.09
N PRO A 469 11.77 10.96 -15.29
CA PRO A 469 11.08 11.06 -16.57
C PRO A 469 10.15 9.88 -16.87
N GLY A 470 10.38 8.71 -16.26
CA GLY A 470 9.48 7.56 -16.26
C GLY A 470 8.26 7.82 -15.38
N HIS A 471 7.31 6.90 -15.36
CA HIS A 471 6.10 7.00 -14.52
C HIS A 471 5.33 8.33 -14.68
N SER A 472 5.39 8.94 -15.86
CA SER A 472 4.87 10.29 -16.12
C SER A 472 3.69 10.33 -17.09
N ARG A 473 3.08 9.19 -17.39
CA ARG A 473 2.07 9.09 -18.46
C ARG A 473 0.90 10.04 -18.24
N ALA A 474 0.41 10.18 -17.00
CA ALA A 474 -0.69 11.12 -16.71
C ALA A 474 -0.34 12.57 -17.10
N ALA A 475 0.86 13.05 -16.80
CA ALA A 475 1.33 14.36 -17.21
C ALA A 475 1.48 14.46 -18.73
N ILE A 476 2.03 13.43 -19.37
CA ILE A 476 2.21 13.38 -20.83
C ILE A 476 0.86 13.47 -21.55
N LYS A 477 -0.16 12.72 -21.10
CA LYS A 477 -1.50 12.74 -21.71
C LYS A 477 -2.22 14.07 -21.51
N ALA A 478 -2.12 14.66 -20.32
CA ALA A 478 -2.65 15.99 -20.07
C ALA A 478 -2.03 17.04 -21.01
N MET A 479 -0.71 17.02 -21.16
CA MET A 479 -0.02 17.97 -22.03
C MET A 479 -0.20 17.65 -23.53
N ALA A 480 -0.41 16.41 -23.92
CA ALA A 480 -0.80 16.02 -25.28
C ALA A 480 -2.20 16.55 -25.63
N ALA A 481 -3.16 16.44 -24.71
CA ALA A 481 -4.49 17.01 -24.91
C ALA A 481 -4.43 18.56 -25.00
N ARG A 482 -3.59 19.21 -24.16
CA ARG A 482 -3.30 20.64 -24.25
C ARG A 482 -2.71 21.00 -25.62
N TYR A 483 -1.73 20.24 -26.10
CA TYR A 483 -1.14 20.44 -27.42
C TYR A 483 -2.19 20.39 -28.55
N LYS A 484 -3.05 19.37 -28.53
CA LYS A 484 -4.13 19.21 -29.50
C LYS A 484 -5.11 20.39 -29.46
N LYS A 485 -5.54 20.79 -28.24
CA LYS A 485 -6.45 21.93 -28.00
C LYS A 485 -5.93 23.24 -28.63
N TYR A 486 -4.68 23.63 -28.33
CA TYR A 486 -4.12 24.87 -28.82
C TYR A 486 -3.68 24.79 -30.26
N SER A 487 -3.31 23.62 -30.79
CA SER A 487 -3.07 23.40 -32.21
C SER A 487 -4.34 23.63 -33.05
N MET A 488 -5.50 23.18 -32.59
CA MET A 488 -6.80 23.46 -33.22
C MET A 488 -7.19 24.95 -33.18
N MET A 489 -6.63 25.71 -32.25
CA MET A 489 -6.80 27.15 -32.12
C MET A 489 -5.73 27.93 -32.90
N GLU A 490 -4.85 27.25 -33.62
CA GLU A 490 -3.71 27.81 -34.34
C GLU A 490 -2.71 28.59 -33.46
N ASP A 491 -2.73 28.37 -32.15
CA ASP A 491 -1.82 28.94 -31.14
C ASP A 491 -0.63 27.97 -30.92
N LYS A 492 0.31 28.00 -31.86
CA LYS A 492 1.48 27.10 -31.84
C LYS A 492 2.36 27.31 -30.62
N GLU A 493 2.52 28.52 -30.13
CA GLU A 493 3.36 28.83 -28.96
C GLU A 493 2.81 28.15 -27.72
N LYS A 494 1.52 28.29 -27.44
CA LYS A 494 0.88 27.61 -26.30
C LYS A 494 0.80 26.10 -26.46
N ALA A 495 0.62 25.61 -27.70
CA ALA A 495 0.60 24.19 -28.01
C ALA A 495 1.94 23.53 -27.62
N GLU A 496 3.07 24.10 -28.06
CA GLU A 496 4.40 23.54 -27.83
C GLU A 496 5.02 23.92 -26.47
N GLN A 497 4.40 24.82 -25.69
CA GLN A 497 4.97 25.38 -24.47
C GLN A 497 5.39 24.34 -23.44
N TYR A 498 4.54 23.32 -23.22
CA TYR A 498 4.70 22.30 -22.21
C TYR A 498 4.57 20.88 -22.79
N LEU A 499 4.85 20.68 -24.07
CA LEU A 499 4.80 19.36 -24.68
C LEU A 499 5.88 18.46 -24.07
N LEU A 500 5.49 17.25 -23.65
CA LEU A 500 6.34 16.32 -22.89
C LEU A 500 6.84 15.12 -23.71
N HIS A 501 6.31 14.92 -24.90
CA HIS A 501 6.69 13.83 -25.80
C HIS A 501 7.06 14.39 -27.19
N ASP A 502 7.87 13.64 -27.91
CA ASP A 502 8.15 13.90 -29.33
C ASP A 502 7.10 13.16 -30.17
N PRO A 503 6.19 13.87 -30.87
CA PRO A 503 5.18 13.21 -31.70
C PRO A 503 5.75 12.38 -32.85
N THR A 504 7.03 12.53 -33.18
CA THR A 504 7.73 11.80 -34.24
C THR A 504 8.53 10.61 -33.72
N ASP A 505 8.58 10.40 -32.42
CA ASP A 505 9.30 9.28 -31.82
C ASP A 505 8.63 7.94 -32.12
N LEU A 506 9.35 7.06 -32.80
CA LEU A 506 8.91 5.72 -33.16
C LEU A 506 9.47 4.63 -32.23
N THR A 507 10.07 5.02 -31.12
CA THR A 507 10.65 4.08 -30.14
C THR A 507 9.62 3.07 -29.66
N GLN A 508 9.97 1.79 -29.81
CA GLN A 508 9.19 0.69 -29.23
C GLN A 508 9.83 0.29 -27.91
N TYR A 509 9.14 0.50 -26.81
CA TYR A 509 9.56 0.08 -25.49
C TYR A 509 8.36 -0.39 -24.65
N SER A 510 8.65 -1.04 -23.56
CA SER A 510 7.66 -1.35 -22.54
C SER A 510 8.24 -1.02 -21.17
N SER A 511 7.52 -0.25 -20.36
CA SER A 511 7.90 -0.02 -18.96
C SER A 511 7.73 -1.30 -18.14
N VAL A 512 8.18 -1.30 -16.89
CA VAL A 512 7.98 -2.40 -15.94
C VAL A 512 6.48 -2.67 -15.70
N GLN A 513 5.65 -1.64 -15.81
CA GLN A 513 4.18 -1.74 -15.73
C GLN A 513 3.49 -1.81 -17.11
N PHE A 514 4.26 -2.19 -18.17
CA PHE A 514 3.78 -2.48 -19.53
C PHE A 514 3.21 -1.29 -20.30
N TYR A 515 3.54 -0.05 -19.90
CA TYR A 515 3.27 1.15 -20.69
C TYR A 515 4.28 1.34 -21.83
N LYS A 516 3.82 1.95 -22.92
CA LYS A 516 4.61 2.24 -24.13
C LYS A 516 4.81 3.74 -24.36
N ASP A 517 4.27 4.58 -23.48
CA ASP A 517 4.10 6.02 -23.68
C ASP A 517 4.18 6.81 -22.35
N ASN A 518 5.00 6.34 -21.39
CA ASN A 518 5.03 6.88 -20.03
C ASN A 518 6.29 7.71 -19.68
N THR A 519 7.15 8.03 -20.68
CA THR A 519 8.42 8.67 -20.39
C THR A 519 8.50 10.06 -21.02
N ILE A 520 8.77 11.09 -20.20
CA ILE A 520 8.99 12.49 -20.64
C ILE A 520 10.24 12.56 -21.50
N ASN A 521 10.18 13.27 -22.63
CA ASN A 521 11.31 13.44 -23.54
C ASN A 521 12.40 14.32 -22.92
N ALA A 522 13.60 13.75 -22.71
CA ALA A 522 14.73 14.40 -22.07
C ALA A 522 15.45 15.45 -22.96
N CYS A 523 15.14 15.50 -24.26
CA CYS A 523 15.83 16.32 -25.24
C CYS A 523 15.08 17.61 -25.61
N GLN A 524 13.85 17.79 -25.07
CA GLN A 524 12.99 18.94 -25.36
C GLN A 524 13.01 19.98 -24.25
N GLU A 525 13.22 21.24 -24.58
CA GLU A 525 13.17 22.32 -23.59
C GLU A 525 11.76 22.54 -23.00
N SER A 526 10.72 22.11 -23.69
CA SER A 526 9.33 22.15 -23.18
C SER A 526 9.15 21.27 -21.95
N SER A 527 9.84 20.14 -21.86
CA SER A 527 9.84 19.25 -20.69
C SER A 527 10.35 19.99 -19.44
N TYR A 528 11.47 20.70 -19.58
CA TYR A 528 12.05 21.44 -18.46
C TYR A 528 11.24 22.68 -18.09
N ARG A 529 10.60 23.37 -19.07
CA ARG A 529 9.66 24.46 -18.77
C ARG A 529 8.43 23.97 -17.99
N PHE A 530 7.93 22.78 -18.32
CA PHE A 530 6.85 22.16 -17.56
C PHE A 530 7.28 21.87 -16.11
N ILE A 531 8.43 21.24 -15.93
CA ILE A 531 8.97 20.90 -14.61
C ILE A 531 9.18 22.17 -13.78
N GLU A 532 9.80 23.21 -14.35
CA GLU A 532 10.00 24.51 -13.70
C GLU A 532 8.67 25.14 -13.28
N LYS A 533 7.66 25.10 -14.14
CA LYS A 533 6.31 25.63 -13.84
C LYS A 533 5.68 24.87 -12.67
N VAL A 534 5.69 23.53 -12.70
CA VAL A 534 5.12 22.70 -11.63
C VAL A 534 5.85 22.99 -10.32
N MET A 535 7.17 22.97 -10.31
CA MET A 535 8.00 23.19 -9.13
C MET A 535 7.78 24.57 -8.51
N THR A 536 7.66 25.60 -9.36
CA THR A 536 7.39 26.97 -8.92
C THR A 536 6.04 27.08 -8.20
N GLU A 537 4.99 26.46 -8.73
CA GLU A 537 3.67 26.49 -8.10
C GLU A 537 3.64 25.67 -6.80
N VAL A 538 4.21 24.47 -6.79
CA VAL A 538 4.29 23.64 -5.57
C VAL A 538 5.07 24.38 -4.47
N LYS A 539 6.23 24.97 -4.79
CA LYS A 539 7.00 25.78 -3.85
C LYS A 539 6.17 26.95 -3.29
N LYS A 540 5.40 27.62 -4.15
CA LYS A 540 4.52 28.72 -3.75
C LYS A 540 3.43 28.25 -2.80
N ILE A 541 2.73 27.15 -3.09
CA ILE A 541 1.67 26.60 -2.24
C ILE A 541 2.23 26.26 -0.86
N HIS A 542 3.40 25.62 -0.80
CA HIS A 542 4.09 25.31 0.46
C HIS A 542 4.41 26.58 1.27
N ALA A 543 4.95 27.60 0.63
CA ALA A 543 5.27 28.87 1.28
C ALA A 543 4.01 29.55 1.84
N ASP A 544 2.95 29.62 1.03
CA ASP A 544 1.66 30.22 1.42
C ASP A 544 0.98 29.44 2.57
N ALA A 545 1.21 28.14 2.66
CA ALA A 545 0.73 27.29 3.76
C ALA A 545 1.55 27.41 5.04
N GLY A 546 2.71 28.08 5.02
CA GLY A 546 3.61 28.19 6.17
C GLY A 546 4.48 26.96 6.45
N GLN A 547 4.62 26.06 5.47
CA GLN A 547 5.56 24.93 5.45
C GLN A 547 6.46 25.05 4.22
N PRO A 548 7.55 25.84 4.24
CA PRO A 548 8.43 26.00 3.08
C PRO A 548 8.91 24.66 2.54
N LEU A 549 8.86 24.51 1.20
CA LEU A 549 9.35 23.32 0.52
C LEU A 549 10.87 23.27 0.60
N THR A 550 11.41 22.37 1.42
CA THR A 550 12.85 22.18 1.59
C THR A 550 13.39 21.00 0.80
N ARG A 551 12.53 20.03 0.44
CA ARG A 551 12.91 18.82 -0.28
C ARG A 551 11.78 18.38 -1.21
N TYR A 552 12.16 17.88 -2.39
CA TYR A 552 11.23 17.36 -3.40
C TYR A 552 11.76 16.05 -3.99
N HIS A 553 10.90 15.05 -4.14
CA HIS A 553 11.25 13.76 -4.71
C HIS A 553 10.85 13.70 -6.19
N ILE A 554 11.83 13.45 -7.07
CA ILE A 554 11.62 13.46 -8.53
C ILE A 554 11.23 12.09 -9.09
N GLY A 555 11.18 11.03 -8.27
CA GLY A 555 11.04 9.67 -8.73
C GLY A 555 12.32 9.16 -9.35
N ALA A 556 12.38 9.16 -10.66
CA ALA A 556 13.50 8.81 -11.54
C ALA A 556 13.79 7.30 -11.64
N ASP A 557 12.91 6.45 -11.11
CA ASP A 557 13.00 5.00 -11.18
C ASP A 557 12.54 4.44 -12.53
N GLU A 558 13.00 3.23 -12.83
CA GLU A 558 12.51 2.34 -13.89
C GLU A 558 12.46 2.96 -15.31
N THR A 559 13.27 3.97 -15.59
CA THR A 559 13.33 4.63 -16.91
C THR A 559 14.16 3.81 -17.88
N ALA A 560 13.51 3.05 -18.77
CA ALA A 560 14.20 2.19 -19.72
C ALA A 560 13.67 2.29 -21.16
N GLY A 561 14.58 2.18 -22.14
CA GLY A 561 14.25 1.95 -23.54
C GLY A 561 13.59 3.10 -24.30
N ALA A 562 13.43 4.27 -23.68
CA ALA A 562 12.80 5.45 -24.29
C ALA A 562 13.77 6.20 -25.23
N TRP A 563 13.23 7.05 -26.12
CA TRP A 563 13.90 8.04 -26.97
C TRP A 563 14.79 7.49 -28.10
N LEU A 564 14.96 6.20 -28.26
CA LEU A 564 15.91 5.58 -29.19
C LEU A 564 15.67 6.01 -30.66
N GLU A 565 14.41 6.21 -31.06
CA GLU A 565 14.02 6.62 -32.40
C GLU A 565 13.56 8.09 -32.48
N SER A 566 13.60 8.84 -31.39
CA SER A 566 13.25 10.26 -31.35
C SER A 566 14.23 11.08 -32.18
N ASP A 567 13.72 11.76 -33.23
CA ASP A 567 14.54 12.64 -34.09
C ASP A 567 15.06 13.85 -33.32
N VAL A 568 14.30 14.33 -32.33
CA VAL A 568 14.72 15.42 -31.46
C VAL A 568 15.93 14.99 -30.62
N CYS A 569 15.93 13.77 -30.07
CA CYS A 569 17.05 13.27 -29.28
C CYS A 569 18.24 12.89 -30.16
N LYS A 570 18.04 12.36 -31.36
CA LYS A 570 19.11 12.15 -32.35
C LYS A 570 19.82 13.48 -32.71
N ALA A 571 19.03 14.52 -32.94
CA ALA A 571 19.58 15.84 -33.21
C ALA A 571 20.27 16.50 -32.01
N PHE A 572 19.76 16.26 -30.78
CA PHE A 572 20.36 16.71 -29.53
C PHE A 572 21.75 16.10 -29.32
N ILE A 573 21.89 14.80 -29.49
CA ILE A 573 23.15 14.06 -29.39
C ILE A 573 24.13 14.46 -30.49
N ALA A 574 23.65 14.60 -31.75
CA ALA A 574 24.50 14.99 -32.88
C ALA A 574 25.16 16.38 -32.70
N LYS A 575 24.53 17.26 -31.92
CA LYS A 575 25.08 18.58 -31.55
C LYS A 575 26.03 18.51 -30.36
N ASN A 576 26.23 17.34 -29.75
CA ASN A 576 26.94 17.16 -28.48
C ASN A 576 26.46 18.15 -27.41
N ALA A 577 25.15 18.37 -27.39
CA ALA A 577 24.54 19.30 -26.44
C ALA A 577 24.77 18.82 -25.01
N HIS A 578 25.25 19.70 -24.17
CA HIS A 578 25.55 19.44 -22.75
C HIS A 578 26.48 18.26 -22.48
N GLY A 579 27.33 17.86 -23.46
CA GLY A 579 28.29 16.76 -23.33
C GLY A 579 27.68 15.36 -23.45
N VAL A 580 26.39 15.25 -23.83
CA VAL A 580 25.72 13.98 -24.09
C VAL A 580 26.06 13.48 -25.48
N THR A 581 26.61 12.27 -25.58
CA THR A 581 27.10 11.66 -26.82
C THR A 581 26.36 10.39 -27.24
N LYS A 582 25.58 9.80 -26.33
CA LYS A 582 24.87 8.52 -26.51
C LYS A 582 23.47 8.57 -25.92
N MET A 583 22.55 7.80 -26.47
CA MET A 583 21.18 7.64 -25.95
C MET A 583 21.18 7.13 -24.49
N SER A 584 22.07 6.22 -24.12
CA SER A 584 22.19 5.68 -22.78
C SER A 584 22.60 6.70 -21.70
N GLU A 585 23.06 7.89 -22.09
CA GLU A 585 23.43 8.98 -21.17
C GLU A 585 22.25 9.93 -20.87
N LEU A 586 21.15 9.83 -21.64
CA LEU A 586 20.03 10.77 -21.53
C LEU A 586 19.30 10.70 -20.19
N GLY A 587 19.13 9.50 -19.61
CA GLY A 587 18.51 9.34 -18.30
C GLY A 587 19.33 10.05 -17.19
N ALA A 588 20.63 9.79 -17.13
CA ALA A 588 21.52 10.48 -16.19
C ALA A 588 21.53 12.00 -16.41
N TYR A 589 21.61 12.45 -17.66
CA TYR A 589 21.53 13.88 -18.00
C TYR A 589 20.23 14.53 -17.50
N PHE A 590 19.08 13.85 -17.70
CA PHE A 590 17.80 14.36 -17.23
C PHE A 590 17.79 14.54 -15.70
N VAL A 591 18.20 13.50 -14.96
CA VAL A 591 18.23 13.51 -13.50
C VAL A 591 19.19 14.58 -12.97
N GLU A 592 20.40 14.67 -13.55
CA GLU A 592 21.39 15.70 -13.18
C GLU A 592 20.85 17.12 -13.42
N ARG A 593 20.24 17.37 -14.59
CA ARG A 593 19.67 18.67 -14.95
C ARG A 593 18.52 19.08 -14.03
N VAL A 594 17.55 18.18 -13.80
CA VAL A 594 16.38 18.45 -12.95
C VAL A 594 16.81 18.65 -11.51
N SER A 595 17.73 17.83 -10.99
CA SER A 595 18.27 17.99 -9.63
C SER A 595 18.92 19.36 -9.43
N ASN A 596 19.68 19.86 -10.41
CA ASN A 596 20.28 21.19 -10.34
C ASN A 596 19.20 22.31 -10.43
N MET A 597 18.20 22.18 -11.32
CA MET A 597 17.09 23.14 -11.39
C MET A 597 16.37 23.26 -10.05
N ILE A 598 16.10 22.15 -9.35
CA ILE A 598 15.49 22.11 -8.03
C ILE A 598 16.41 22.75 -6.99
N SER A 599 17.70 22.44 -7.02
CA SER A 599 18.70 23.02 -6.12
C SER A 599 18.83 24.53 -6.30
N ASP A 600 18.77 25.04 -7.53
CA ASP A 600 18.80 26.47 -7.85
C ASP A 600 17.57 27.23 -7.28
N MET A 601 16.45 26.50 -7.08
CA MET A 601 15.27 27.02 -6.37
C MET A 601 15.42 26.98 -4.86
N GLY A 602 16.57 26.49 -4.31
CA GLY A 602 16.80 26.33 -2.88
C GLY A 602 16.07 25.11 -2.28
N ILE A 603 15.81 24.09 -3.06
CA ILE A 603 15.12 22.85 -2.68
C ILE A 603 16.11 21.69 -2.84
N GLU A 604 16.20 20.79 -1.87
CA GLU A 604 17.05 19.59 -1.94
C GLU A 604 16.36 18.52 -2.81
N PRO A 605 17.04 17.98 -3.83
CA PRO A 605 16.46 16.89 -4.62
C PRO A 605 16.51 15.56 -3.86
N ALA A 606 15.46 14.76 -4.06
CA ALA A 606 15.40 13.36 -3.65
C ALA A 606 14.97 12.51 -4.84
N ALA A 607 15.45 11.25 -4.91
CA ALA A 607 15.08 10.31 -5.96
C ALA A 607 15.21 8.86 -5.46
N TRP A 608 14.65 7.92 -6.22
CA TRP A 608 14.89 6.49 -6.03
C TRP A 608 16.33 6.13 -6.41
N SER A 609 16.88 5.13 -5.75
CA SER A 609 18.30 4.74 -5.85
C SER A 609 18.74 4.38 -7.26
N ASP A 610 17.91 3.67 -8.02
CA ASP A 610 18.22 3.25 -9.40
C ASP A 610 18.28 4.43 -10.37
N GLY A 611 17.45 5.45 -10.20
CA GLY A 611 17.51 6.69 -10.98
C GLY A 611 18.80 7.48 -10.78
N LEU A 612 19.43 7.32 -9.62
CA LEU A 612 20.70 7.98 -9.27
C LEU A 612 21.95 7.19 -9.66
N GLU A 613 21.80 5.93 -10.06
CA GLU A 613 22.91 5.00 -10.28
C GLU A 613 23.93 5.51 -11.31
N HIS A 614 23.45 6.03 -12.42
CA HIS A 614 24.28 6.45 -13.55
C HIS A 614 24.66 7.93 -13.54
N THR A 615 24.22 8.69 -12.52
CA THR A 615 24.58 10.11 -12.37
C THR A 615 26.03 10.27 -11.93
N LYS A 616 26.65 11.36 -12.38
CA LYS A 616 28.00 11.72 -11.96
C LYS A 616 27.94 12.63 -10.74
N LYS A 617 28.66 12.26 -9.67
CA LYS A 617 28.65 13.02 -8.42
C LYS A 617 28.97 14.50 -8.62
N GLU A 618 29.92 14.80 -9.51
CA GLU A 618 30.35 16.16 -9.83
C GLU A 618 29.29 17.00 -10.54
N ASN A 619 28.30 16.35 -11.15
CA ASN A 619 27.20 17.01 -11.84
C ASN A 619 25.94 17.15 -10.95
N MET A 620 25.96 16.57 -9.75
CA MET A 620 24.81 16.59 -8.83
C MET A 620 24.97 17.69 -7.77
N PRO A 621 23.87 18.20 -7.22
CA PRO A 621 23.90 19.09 -6.05
C PRO A 621 24.66 18.48 -4.86
N ALA A 622 25.14 19.35 -3.96
CA ALA A 622 25.90 18.92 -2.77
C ALA A 622 25.08 18.03 -1.82
N VAL A 623 23.75 18.27 -1.74
CA VAL A 623 22.82 17.49 -0.93
C VAL A 623 21.84 16.77 -1.85
N VAL A 624 21.85 15.44 -1.77
CA VAL A 624 20.94 14.57 -2.52
C VAL A 624 20.42 13.49 -1.55
N GLN A 625 19.10 13.29 -1.50
CA GLN A 625 18.51 12.16 -0.82
C GLN A 625 18.32 11.00 -1.81
N ALA A 626 18.75 9.81 -1.44
CA ALA A 626 18.49 8.58 -2.16
C ALA A 626 17.55 7.68 -1.33
N ASN A 627 16.39 7.37 -1.86
CA ASN A 627 15.52 6.36 -1.30
C ASN A 627 15.97 5.00 -1.84
N ALA A 628 16.58 4.19 -0.98
CA ALA A 628 17.14 2.89 -1.34
C ALA A 628 16.09 1.79 -1.23
N TRP A 629 15.74 1.18 -2.38
CA TRP A 629 14.65 0.19 -2.47
C TRP A 629 15.10 -1.17 -3.03
N GLU A 630 16.38 -1.46 -2.88
CA GLU A 630 16.97 -2.71 -3.32
C GLU A 630 16.58 -3.89 -2.43
N HIS A 631 16.30 -5.03 -3.07
CA HIS A 631 15.93 -6.27 -2.41
C HIS A 631 17.14 -6.94 -1.74
N LEU A 632 17.07 -7.20 -0.42
CA LEU A 632 18.20 -7.71 0.37
C LEU A 632 18.71 -9.08 -0.10
N PRO A 633 17.86 -10.10 -0.38
CA PRO A 633 18.32 -11.37 -0.94
C PRO A 633 19.04 -11.28 -2.28
N TRP A 634 18.90 -10.18 -3.01
CA TRP A 634 19.63 -9.92 -4.27
C TRP A 634 20.90 -9.09 -4.07
N GLY A 635 21.35 -8.94 -2.83
CA GLY A 635 22.54 -8.16 -2.51
C GLY A 635 22.29 -6.66 -2.39
N GLY A 636 21.04 -6.24 -2.15
CA GLY A 636 20.65 -4.83 -2.11
C GLY A 636 21.45 -3.97 -1.14
N HIS A 637 22.00 -4.53 -0.05
CA HIS A 637 22.88 -3.83 0.87
C HIS A 637 24.11 -3.22 0.16
N THR A 638 24.59 -3.83 -0.92
CA THR A 638 25.78 -3.34 -1.66
C THR A 638 25.51 -1.99 -2.31
N LYS A 639 24.34 -1.83 -2.93
CA LYS A 639 23.92 -0.57 -3.54
C LYS A 639 23.70 0.51 -2.49
N VAL A 640 23.07 0.16 -1.37
CA VAL A 640 22.87 1.08 -0.24
C VAL A 640 24.19 1.62 0.27
N ASN A 641 25.19 0.72 0.46
CA ASN A 641 26.54 1.12 0.89
C ASN A 641 27.23 2.01 -0.15
N GLU A 642 27.13 1.68 -1.43
CA GLU A 642 27.69 2.47 -2.52
C GLU A 642 27.20 3.92 -2.48
N LEU A 643 25.87 4.11 -2.42
CA LEU A 643 25.26 5.44 -2.41
C LEU A 643 25.63 6.22 -1.13
N ALA A 644 25.62 5.55 0.04
CA ALA A 644 26.03 6.15 1.30
C ALA A 644 27.53 6.58 1.28
N ASN A 645 28.40 5.76 0.70
CA ASN A 645 29.82 6.06 0.55
C ASN A 645 30.08 7.21 -0.45
N ARG A 646 29.15 7.46 -1.39
CA ARG A 646 29.14 8.70 -2.21
C ARG A 646 28.76 9.96 -1.43
N ASN A 647 28.45 9.85 -0.12
CA ASN A 647 27.99 10.93 0.77
C ASN A 647 26.58 11.43 0.48
N TRP A 648 25.72 10.59 -0.08
CA TRP A 648 24.31 10.91 -0.21
C TRP A 648 23.52 10.56 1.05
N GLN A 649 22.41 11.23 1.26
CA GLN A 649 21.50 11.02 2.39
C GLN A 649 20.58 9.84 2.10
N ILE A 650 20.84 8.69 2.70
CA ILE A 650 20.09 7.47 2.45
C ILE A 650 18.86 7.37 3.32
N VAL A 651 17.71 7.19 2.70
CA VAL A 651 16.46 6.76 3.33
C VAL A 651 16.17 5.32 2.93
N LEU A 652 16.17 4.43 3.91
CA LEU A 652 15.92 3.01 3.66
C LEU A 652 14.44 2.78 3.34
N SER A 653 14.18 2.27 2.15
CA SER A 653 12.86 1.95 1.59
C SER A 653 12.83 0.49 1.13
N ILE A 654 13.32 -0.43 1.96
CA ILE A 654 13.64 -1.81 1.63
C ILE A 654 12.37 -2.64 1.38
N PRO A 655 12.14 -3.16 0.17
CA PRO A 655 10.89 -3.84 -0.20
C PRO A 655 10.58 -5.06 0.67
N ASP A 656 11.61 -5.76 1.13
CA ASP A 656 11.44 -6.95 1.97
C ASP A 656 10.65 -6.70 3.24
N VAL A 657 10.63 -5.45 3.75
CA VAL A 657 10.14 -5.15 5.09
C VAL A 657 9.36 -3.84 5.21
N THR A 658 9.59 -2.85 4.33
CA THR A 658 8.94 -1.53 4.44
C THR A 658 7.85 -1.28 3.41
N TYR A 659 7.62 -2.19 2.44
CA TYR A 659 6.53 -2.09 1.48
C TYR A 659 5.23 -2.65 2.07
N PHE A 660 4.32 -1.76 2.40
CA PHE A 660 3.06 -2.10 3.08
C PHE A 660 1.93 -2.47 2.11
N ASP A 661 2.11 -2.30 0.81
CA ASP A 661 1.27 -2.90 -0.23
C ASP A 661 1.43 -4.42 -0.31
N PHE A 662 2.51 -5.01 0.23
CA PHE A 662 2.68 -6.46 0.33
C PHE A 662 1.76 -7.08 1.39
N PRO A 663 1.40 -8.38 1.25
CA PRO A 663 0.51 -9.05 2.18
C PRO A 663 1.15 -9.22 3.57
N TYR A 664 0.31 -9.23 4.59
CA TYR A 664 0.77 -9.56 5.94
C TYR A 664 1.18 -11.02 6.07
N GLU A 665 0.50 -11.90 5.38
CA GLU A 665 0.72 -13.35 5.40
C GLU A 665 0.73 -13.90 3.98
N ALA A 666 1.46 -15.00 3.77
CA ALA A 666 1.43 -15.75 2.53
C ALA A 666 0.14 -16.57 2.45
N ASP A 667 -0.94 -15.92 2.05
CA ASP A 667 -2.28 -16.50 1.91
C ASP A 667 -2.95 -15.83 0.71
N PRO A 668 -3.56 -16.56 -0.24
CA PRO A 668 -4.23 -15.97 -1.40
C PRO A 668 -5.35 -14.97 -1.05
N LYS A 669 -5.98 -15.11 0.11
CA LYS A 669 -7.03 -14.21 0.60
C LYS A 669 -6.47 -12.99 1.36
N GLU A 670 -5.15 -12.92 1.55
CA GLU A 670 -4.51 -11.74 2.14
C GLU A 670 -4.24 -10.72 1.02
N HIS A 671 -4.79 -9.54 1.18
CA HIS A 671 -4.65 -8.47 0.18
C HIS A 671 -3.19 -8.04 0.00
N GLY A 672 -2.72 -7.89 -1.22
CA GLY A 672 -1.46 -7.20 -1.54
C GLY A 672 -0.64 -7.81 -2.67
N TYR A 673 0.32 -7.00 -3.15
CA TYR A 673 1.38 -7.44 -4.06
C TYR A 673 2.43 -8.28 -3.35
N TYR A 674 3.27 -9.01 -4.12
CA TYR A 674 4.17 -10.02 -3.54
C TYR A 674 5.49 -10.17 -4.32
N TRP A 675 5.89 -9.20 -5.12
CA TRP A 675 7.06 -9.38 -5.99
C TRP A 675 8.38 -9.54 -5.21
N ALA A 676 8.55 -8.90 -4.06
CA ALA A 676 9.72 -9.05 -3.18
C ALA A 676 9.43 -9.88 -1.93
N SER A 677 8.21 -9.84 -1.39
CA SER A 677 7.87 -10.58 -0.18
C SER A 677 6.41 -11.05 -0.21
N ARG A 678 6.16 -12.29 0.22
CA ARG A 678 4.82 -12.81 0.44
C ARG A 678 4.34 -12.64 1.88
N ARG A 679 5.21 -12.15 2.77
CA ARG A 679 4.94 -12.01 4.19
C ARG A 679 5.70 -10.81 4.75
N THR A 680 5.03 -9.68 4.81
CA THR A 680 5.55 -8.46 5.44
C THR A 680 4.64 -8.12 6.62
N ASN A 681 4.65 -8.97 7.66
CA ASN A 681 3.83 -8.80 8.84
C ASN A 681 4.46 -7.83 9.86
N THR A 682 3.70 -7.46 10.89
CA THR A 682 4.14 -6.50 11.91
C THR A 682 5.38 -6.97 12.67
N GLU A 683 5.52 -8.28 12.90
CA GLU A 683 6.68 -8.88 13.55
C GLU A 683 7.95 -8.71 12.70
N LYS A 684 7.89 -8.97 11.39
CA LYS A 684 9.02 -8.76 10.47
C LYS A 684 9.48 -7.31 10.47
N VAL A 685 8.54 -6.35 10.46
CA VAL A 685 8.87 -4.92 10.58
C VAL A 685 9.51 -4.59 11.93
N PHE A 686 9.03 -5.17 13.02
CA PHE A 686 9.62 -5.02 14.35
C PHE A 686 11.03 -5.59 14.43
N GLN A 687 11.32 -6.70 13.74
CA GLN A 687 12.63 -7.37 13.72
C GLN A 687 13.67 -6.66 12.86
N PHE A 688 13.29 -5.64 12.09
CA PHE A 688 14.20 -4.92 11.20
C PHE A 688 15.34 -4.24 11.95
N MET A 689 16.58 -4.47 11.49
CA MET A 689 17.81 -3.85 11.97
C MET A 689 18.33 -2.86 10.90
N PRO A 690 17.80 -1.64 10.83
CA PRO A 690 18.11 -0.73 9.73
C PRO A 690 19.58 -0.29 9.71
N GLN A 691 20.30 -0.38 10.82
CA GLN A 691 21.73 -0.05 10.89
C GLN A 691 22.65 -1.16 10.38
N ASN A 692 22.15 -2.39 10.17
CA ASN A 692 22.92 -3.54 9.71
C ASN A 692 22.05 -4.38 8.76
N LEU A 693 22.02 -3.99 7.48
CA LEU A 693 21.17 -4.67 6.49
C LEU A 693 21.61 -6.12 6.21
N PRO A 694 22.92 -6.44 6.04
CA PRO A 694 23.33 -7.77 5.66
C PRO A 694 23.06 -8.84 6.73
N VAL A 695 22.96 -8.49 8.02
CA VAL A 695 22.71 -9.46 9.10
C VAL A 695 21.37 -10.20 8.97
N HIS A 696 20.41 -9.65 8.21
CA HIS A 696 19.10 -10.29 8.01
C HIS A 696 19.21 -11.65 7.31
N ALA A 697 20.29 -11.93 6.57
CA ALA A 697 20.54 -13.25 5.97
C ALA A 697 20.67 -14.40 7.01
N GLU A 698 20.88 -14.08 8.29
CA GLU A 698 20.95 -15.10 9.36
C GLU A 698 19.57 -15.64 9.76
N PHE A 699 18.50 -14.84 9.60
CA PHE A 699 17.18 -15.19 10.14
C PHE A 699 16.01 -14.85 9.22
N TRP A 700 16.22 -14.13 8.11
CA TRP A 700 15.23 -13.97 7.06
C TRP A 700 15.50 -14.93 5.89
N LEU A 701 14.48 -15.18 5.12
CA LEU A 701 14.51 -15.99 3.91
C LEU A 701 14.16 -15.10 2.71
N ASP A 702 14.51 -15.57 1.51
CA ASP A 702 14.14 -14.89 0.27
C ASP A 702 12.63 -14.99 -0.01
N ARG A 703 12.18 -14.44 -1.14
CA ARG A 703 10.76 -14.44 -1.54
C ARG A 703 10.15 -15.83 -1.80
N GLN A 704 10.97 -16.90 -1.84
CA GLN A 704 10.54 -18.29 -1.96
C GLN A 704 10.81 -19.10 -0.67
N ASP A 705 11.02 -18.40 0.44
CA ASP A 705 11.42 -18.96 1.74
C ASP A 705 12.65 -19.88 1.64
N GLN A 706 13.66 -19.47 0.80
CA GLN A 706 14.97 -20.10 0.72
C GLN A 706 16.01 -19.28 1.49
N PRO A 707 17.00 -19.92 2.14
CA PRO A 707 18.15 -19.22 2.70
C PRO A 707 18.93 -18.46 1.62
N TYR A 708 19.48 -17.32 1.99
CA TYR A 708 20.36 -16.55 1.12
C TYR A 708 21.65 -16.13 1.86
N VAL A 709 22.61 -15.63 1.09
CA VAL A 709 23.88 -15.16 1.60
C VAL A 709 23.99 -13.66 1.32
N SER A 710 24.39 -12.90 2.33
CA SER A 710 24.69 -11.48 2.19
C SER A 710 26.18 -11.27 2.42
N ASP A 711 26.93 -11.05 1.33
CA ASP A 711 28.38 -10.88 1.38
C ASP A 711 28.72 -9.38 1.35
N ASP A 712 29.03 -8.84 2.51
CA ASP A 712 29.41 -7.44 2.71
C ASP A 712 30.93 -7.23 2.80
N THR A 713 31.72 -8.18 2.28
CA THR A 713 33.19 -8.02 2.22
C THR A 713 33.59 -7.21 0.98
N VAL A 714 34.82 -6.67 0.98
CA VAL A 714 35.36 -5.99 -0.20
C VAL A 714 35.44 -6.95 -1.37
N GLN A 715 34.76 -6.61 -2.46
CA GLN A 715 34.72 -7.41 -3.69
C GLN A 715 35.41 -6.66 -4.83
N LYS A 716 36.08 -7.41 -5.70
CA LYS A 716 36.84 -6.88 -6.84
C LYS A 716 36.45 -7.59 -8.14
N ASP A 717 36.46 -6.84 -9.25
CA ASP A 717 36.30 -7.40 -10.58
C ASP A 717 37.53 -8.18 -11.04
N GLU A 718 37.46 -8.76 -12.24
CA GLU A 718 38.57 -9.52 -12.85
C GLU A 718 39.85 -8.65 -13.06
N ASN A 719 39.69 -7.34 -13.12
CA ASN A 719 40.79 -6.36 -13.31
C ASN A 719 41.37 -5.85 -11.99
N GLY A 720 40.79 -6.28 -10.83
CA GLY A 720 41.19 -5.86 -9.50
C GLY A 720 40.54 -4.54 -9.02
N ASN A 721 39.60 -3.97 -9.78
CA ASN A 721 38.85 -2.80 -9.34
C ASN A 721 37.83 -3.19 -8.26
N VAL A 722 37.71 -2.34 -7.25
CA VAL A 722 36.69 -2.53 -6.19
C VAL A 722 35.31 -2.30 -6.79
N ILE A 723 34.45 -3.33 -6.75
CA ILE A 723 33.05 -3.29 -7.21
C ILE A 723 32.06 -3.23 -6.04
N HIS A 724 32.49 -3.61 -4.85
CA HIS A 724 31.76 -3.44 -3.60
C HIS A 724 32.74 -3.23 -2.43
N GLN A 725 32.34 -2.39 -1.49
CA GLN A 725 32.99 -2.25 -0.18
C GLN A 725 31.92 -2.03 0.90
N PRO A 726 32.21 -2.42 2.15
CA PRO A 726 31.37 -2.12 3.30
C PRO A 726 31.10 -0.62 3.44
N LEU A 727 30.14 -0.28 4.27
CA LEU A 727 29.87 1.11 4.62
C LEU A 727 31.11 1.74 5.29
N ASP A 728 31.53 2.90 4.82
CA ASP A 728 32.67 3.64 5.38
C ASP A 728 32.42 4.00 6.84
N GLN A 729 33.45 3.93 7.66
CA GLN A 729 33.36 4.27 9.08
C GLN A 729 32.86 5.73 9.27
N GLY A 730 31.86 5.89 10.13
CA GLY A 730 31.24 7.18 10.41
C GLY A 730 30.06 7.53 9.46
N ARG A 731 29.79 6.71 8.44
CA ARG A 731 28.56 6.84 7.65
C ARG A 731 27.38 6.29 8.42
N SER A 732 26.23 6.90 8.20
CA SER A 732 24.95 6.49 8.75
C SER A 732 23.84 6.81 7.75
N PHE A 733 22.67 6.24 7.95
CA PHE A 733 21.50 6.50 7.14
C PHE A 733 20.70 7.67 7.72
N LEU A 734 20.09 8.48 6.84
CA LEU A 734 19.22 9.59 7.24
C LEU A 734 17.98 9.08 7.96
N GLY A 735 17.46 7.93 7.53
CA GLY A 735 16.29 7.34 8.15
C GLY A 735 15.69 6.17 7.43
N ILE A 736 14.43 5.87 7.79
CA ILE A 736 13.64 4.80 7.20
C ILE A 736 12.26 5.30 6.80
N GLN A 737 11.70 4.69 5.78
CA GLN A 737 10.37 5.03 5.25
C GLN A 737 9.57 3.77 4.94
N GLY A 738 8.31 3.73 5.38
CA GLY A 738 7.32 2.77 4.91
C GLY A 738 6.71 3.24 3.60
N GLN A 739 6.37 2.31 2.70
CA GLN A 739 5.74 2.60 1.42
C GLN A 739 4.37 1.93 1.35
N LEU A 740 3.36 2.65 0.84
CA LEU A 740 2.09 2.09 0.42
C LEU A 740 1.89 2.44 -1.05
N TRP A 741 2.25 1.52 -1.95
CA TRP A 741 1.94 1.63 -3.37
C TRP A 741 0.47 1.33 -3.62
N GLY A 742 -0.09 1.88 -4.69
CA GLY A 742 -1.53 2.07 -4.85
C GLY A 742 -2.23 1.16 -5.85
N GLU A 743 -1.54 0.29 -6.59
CA GLU A 743 -2.08 -0.42 -7.77
C GLU A 743 -3.35 -1.21 -7.44
N ASN A 744 -3.34 -2.02 -6.39
CA ASN A 744 -4.52 -2.77 -5.94
C ASN A 744 -5.14 -2.21 -4.64
N VAL A 745 -4.63 -1.11 -4.11
CA VAL A 745 -5.19 -0.44 -2.92
C VAL A 745 -6.23 0.58 -3.38
N ARG A 746 -7.50 0.14 -3.55
CA ARG A 746 -8.54 0.91 -4.21
C ARG A 746 -9.37 1.79 -3.28
N THR A 747 -9.47 1.47 -1.99
CA THR A 747 -10.26 2.20 -1.00
C THR A 747 -9.42 2.69 0.17
N ASP A 748 -9.89 3.73 0.88
CA ASP A 748 -9.24 4.23 2.10
C ASP A 748 -9.22 3.16 3.22
N ASN A 749 -10.25 2.31 3.31
CA ASN A 749 -10.29 1.22 4.28
C ASN A 749 -9.19 0.18 4.03
N VAL A 750 -8.95 -0.17 2.76
CA VAL A 750 -7.84 -1.07 2.38
C VAL A 750 -6.50 -0.41 2.68
N ALA A 751 -6.34 0.89 2.42
CA ALA A 751 -5.11 1.62 2.74
C ALA A 751 -4.83 1.60 4.27
N GLU A 752 -5.83 1.87 5.11
CA GLU A 752 -5.71 1.77 6.56
C GLU A 752 -5.35 0.35 7.02
N TYR A 753 -6.02 -0.67 6.46
CA TYR A 753 -5.72 -2.08 6.71
C TYR A 753 -4.27 -2.42 6.37
N LYS A 754 -3.75 -1.92 5.25
CA LYS A 754 -2.36 -2.16 4.80
C LYS A 754 -1.34 -1.46 5.69
N ILE A 755 -1.60 -0.25 6.14
CA ILE A 755 -0.68 0.55 6.96
C ILE A 755 -0.65 0.05 8.42
N PHE A 756 -1.82 -0.22 9.03
CA PHE A 756 -1.91 -0.53 10.46
C PHE A 756 -2.08 -2.02 10.73
N PRO A 757 -1.32 -2.59 11.70
CA PRO A 757 -0.42 -1.92 12.66
C PRO A 757 1.05 -1.82 12.25
N ARG A 758 1.47 -2.19 11.03
CA ARG A 758 2.89 -2.22 10.60
C ARG A 758 3.61 -0.89 10.79
N VAL A 759 2.94 0.22 10.54
CA VAL A 759 3.52 1.57 10.71
C VAL A 759 3.93 1.86 12.15
N ILE A 760 3.27 1.23 13.15
CA ILE A 760 3.64 1.37 14.56
C ILE A 760 4.97 0.67 14.83
N ALA A 761 5.20 -0.51 14.24
CA ALA A 761 6.47 -1.22 14.31
C ALA A 761 7.58 -0.49 13.54
N LEU A 762 7.26 0.13 12.40
CA LEU A 762 8.18 1.00 11.68
C LEU A 762 8.60 2.21 12.53
N ALA A 763 7.64 2.86 13.18
CA ALA A 763 7.89 3.99 14.07
C ALA A 763 8.78 3.60 15.26
N GLU A 764 8.58 2.41 15.82
CA GLU A 764 9.45 1.83 16.84
C GLU A 764 10.90 1.71 16.34
N ARG A 765 11.11 1.18 15.12
CA ARG A 765 12.45 1.06 14.53
C ARG A 765 13.06 2.39 14.11
N ALA A 766 12.24 3.36 13.72
CA ALA A 766 12.68 4.68 13.33
C ALA A 766 13.09 5.56 14.51
N TRP A 767 12.46 5.32 15.66
CA TRP A 767 12.67 6.11 16.88
C TRP A 767 13.70 5.50 17.83
N HIS A 768 13.61 4.18 18.08
CA HIS A 768 14.36 3.48 19.11
C HIS A 768 15.41 2.54 18.54
N LYS A 769 16.65 2.65 19.04
CA LYS A 769 17.72 1.67 18.78
C LYS A 769 17.47 0.43 19.64
N ALA A 770 17.19 -0.71 19.03
CA ALA A 770 16.96 -1.94 19.75
C ALA A 770 18.22 -2.42 20.47
N SER A 771 18.07 -2.84 21.73
CA SER A 771 19.16 -3.39 22.54
C SER A 771 19.74 -4.71 21.99
N TRP A 772 18.88 -5.48 21.30
CA TRP A 772 19.22 -6.73 20.64
C TRP A 772 19.80 -6.57 19.22
N ALA A 773 19.85 -5.34 18.68
CA ALA A 773 20.34 -5.13 17.33
C ALA A 773 21.85 -5.37 17.22
N VAL A 774 22.26 -6.13 16.20
CA VAL A 774 23.67 -6.41 15.89
C VAL A 774 24.36 -5.16 15.36
N PRO A 775 25.44 -4.67 15.96
CA PRO A 775 26.19 -3.54 15.43
C PRO A 775 26.74 -3.85 14.03
N TYR A 776 26.79 -2.83 13.16
CA TYR A 776 27.36 -2.98 11.83
C TYR A 776 28.87 -3.21 11.88
N ASN A 777 29.38 -4.11 11.04
CA ASN A 777 30.80 -4.42 10.93
C ASN A 777 31.44 -3.67 9.74
N TYR A 778 32.09 -2.55 10.01
CA TYR A 778 32.74 -1.70 8.99
C TYR A 778 33.97 -2.33 8.28
N ILE A 779 34.44 -3.52 8.74
CA ILE A 779 35.49 -4.28 8.05
C ILE A 779 34.86 -5.19 6.98
N GLY A 780 33.56 -5.41 7.08
CA GLY A 780 32.79 -6.34 6.25
C GLY A 780 32.75 -7.76 6.81
N TYR A 781 31.65 -8.44 6.53
CA TYR A 781 31.41 -9.81 6.95
C TYR A 781 30.43 -10.51 5.98
N LYS A 782 30.53 -11.83 5.90
CA LYS A 782 29.63 -12.63 5.09
C LYS A 782 28.59 -13.31 5.97
N TYR A 783 27.34 -12.86 5.84
CA TYR A 783 26.23 -13.33 6.65
C TYR A 783 25.44 -14.43 5.92
N SER A 784 25.06 -15.47 6.67
CA SER A 784 24.19 -16.57 6.25
C SER A 784 23.55 -17.19 7.50
N GLN A 785 22.67 -18.16 7.34
CA GLN A 785 22.10 -18.91 8.49
C GLN A 785 23.15 -19.58 9.39
N ASP A 786 24.38 -19.80 8.85
CA ASP A 786 25.46 -20.46 9.60
C ASP A 786 26.39 -19.48 10.32
N SER A 787 26.29 -18.17 10.10
CA SER A 787 27.24 -17.18 10.61
C SER A 787 27.14 -16.88 12.11
N GLN A 788 25.95 -16.98 12.71
CA GLN A 788 25.67 -16.89 14.15
C GLN A 788 26.19 -15.60 14.84
N VAL A 789 26.27 -14.50 14.10
CA VAL A 789 26.61 -13.18 14.68
C VAL A 789 25.44 -12.64 15.51
N PHE A 790 24.20 -12.90 15.04
CA PHE A 790 22.99 -12.66 15.81
C PHE A 790 22.84 -13.78 16.84
N SER A 791 23.42 -13.57 18.04
CA SER A 791 23.53 -14.59 19.06
C SER A 791 22.18 -15.04 19.58
N GLN A 792 22.15 -16.24 20.16
CA GLN A 792 20.90 -16.78 20.78
C GLN A 792 20.37 -15.87 21.91
N GLU A 793 21.25 -15.19 22.65
CA GLU A 793 20.86 -14.22 23.68
C GLU A 793 20.15 -13.01 23.07
N MET A 794 20.69 -12.45 21.98
CA MET A 794 20.06 -11.34 21.24
C MET A 794 18.70 -11.77 20.65
N GLN A 795 18.61 -13.00 20.13
CA GLN A 795 17.36 -13.55 19.61
C GLN A 795 16.30 -13.66 20.71
N LEU A 796 16.66 -14.18 21.86
CA LEU A 796 15.76 -14.30 23.01
C LEU A 796 15.28 -12.92 23.49
N GLU A 797 16.19 -11.95 23.57
CA GLU A 797 15.81 -10.57 23.94
C GLU A 797 14.87 -9.95 22.92
N ARG A 798 15.13 -10.10 21.61
CA ARG A 798 14.21 -9.67 20.53
C ARG A 798 12.82 -10.27 20.73
N ASP A 799 12.73 -11.55 20.97
CA ASP A 799 11.47 -12.27 21.11
C ASP A 799 10.70 -11.82 22.36
N GLN A 800 11.38 -11.58 23.49
CA GLN A 800 10.77 -10.99 24.69
C GLN A 800 10.25 -9.56 24.43
N ARG A 801 11.01 -8.74 23.70
CA ARG A 801 10.58 -7.39 23.34
C ARG A 801 9.39 -7.42 22.36
N TRP A 802 9.39 -8.36 21.41
CA TRP A 802 8.25 -8.59 20.53
C TRP A 802 6.99 -8.99 21.31
N GLN A 803 7.10 -9.93 22.25
CA GLN A 803 5.98 -10.32 23.12
C GLN A 803 5.36 -9.11 23.83
N LEU A 804 6.19 -8.27 24.43
CA LEU A 804 5.73 -7.05 25.12
C LEU A 804 5.06 -6.06 24.17
N PHE A 805 5.67 -5.84 23.00
CA PHE A 805 5.14 -4.95 21.97
C PHE A 805 3.81 -5.45 21.40
N ALA A 806 3.70 -6.74 21.09
CA ALA A 806 2.47 -7.36 20.58
C ALA A 806 1.32 -7.29 21.62
N ASN A 807 1.62 -7.51 22.89
CA ASN A 807 0.67 -7.33 23.98
C ASN A 807 0.22 -5.86 24.12
N ALA A 808 1.14 -4.90 23.98
CA ALA A 808 0.79 -3.47 24.04
C ALA A 808 -0.09 -3.06 22.85
N LEU A 809 0.16 -3.58 21.66
CA LEU A 809 -0.71 -3.37 20.50
C LEU A 809 -2.13 -3.87 20.79
N GLY A 810 -2.29 -5.13 21.22
CA GLY A 810 -3.60 -5.73 21.46
C GLY A 810 -4.38 -5.06 22.59
N GLN A 811 -3.72 -4.74 23.71
CA GLN A 811 -4.37 -4.26 24.93
C GLN A 811 -4.54 -2.73 24.97
N LYS A 812 -3.66 -1.95 24.31
CA LYS A 812 -3.63 -0.48 24.44
C LYS A 812 -3.81 0.25 23.13
N GLU A 813 -3.07 -0.12 22.08
CA GLU A 813 -3.01 0.69 20.88
C GLU A 813 -4.21 0.45 19.96
N PHE A 814 -4.69 -0.80 19.82
CA PHE A 814 -5.89 -1.08 19.01
C PHE A 814 -7.14 -0.37 19.52
N PRO A 815 -7.44 -0.36 20.84
CA PRO A 815 -8.53 0.50 21.35
C PRO A 815 -8.39 1.97 20.96
N LYS A 816 -7.17 2.53 20.92
CA LYS A 816 -6.92 3.91 20.51
C LYS A 816 -7.12 4.10 19.00
N LEU A 817 -6.71 3.13 18.18
CA LEU A 817 -6.97 3.13 16.74
C LEU A 817 -8.47 3.03 16.43
N GLU A 818 -9.22 2.23 17.20
CA GLU A 818 -10.68 2.14 17.08
C GLU A 818 -11.36 3.47 17.42
N LEU A 819 -10.90 4.14 18.48
CA LEU A 819 -11.39 5.47 18.85
C LEU A 819 -11.12 6.50 17.75
N ALA A 820 -10.02 6.36 17.02
CA ALA A 820 -9.66 7.18 15.86
C ALA A 820 -10.35 6.70 14.55
N ASN A 821 -11.21 5.68 14.62
CA ASN A 821 -11.88 5.07 13.47
C ASN A 821 -10.92 4.58 12.39
N ILE A 822 -9.77 3.99 12.78
CA ILE A 822 -8.80 3.36 11.88
C ILE A 822 -9.19 1.89 11.62
N LYS A 823 -9.20 1.48 10.36
CA LYS A 823 -9.55 0.13 9.92
C LYS A 823 -8.30 -0.79 9.89
N TYR A 824 -7.60 -0.89 11.03
CA TYR A 824 -6.40 -1.73 11.13
C TYR A 824 -6.67 -3.20 10.82
N ARG A 825 -5.64 -3.94 10.38
CA ARG A 825 -5.75 -5.38 10.10
C ARG A 825 -6.04 -6.18 11.37
N LEU A 826 -7.12 -6.95 11.34
CA LEU A 826 -7.37 -8.01 12.32
C LEU A 826 -6.66 -9.29 11.87
N PRO A 827 -5.81 -9.90 12.72
CA PRO A 827 -5.06 -11.10 12.35
C PRO A 827 -5.96 -12.32 12.19
N THR A 828 -5.54 -13.25 11.34
CA THR A 828 -6.11 -14.59 11.30
C THR A 828 -5.86 -15.28 12.64
N VAL A 829 -6.90 -15.87 13.24
CA VAL A 829 -6.81 -16.57 14.52
C VAL A 829 -6.10 -17.90 14.35
N GLY A 830 -5.12 -18.15 15.20
CA GLY A 830 -4.54 -19.47 15.37
C GLY A 830 -5.42 -20.34 16.28
N ALA A 831 -5.77 -21.54 15.85
CA ALA A 831 -6.60 -22.45 16.66
C ALA A 831 -6.37 -23.92 16.33
N LYS A 832 -6.61 -24.77 17.34
CA LYS A 832 -6.64 -26.24 17.22
C LYS A 832 -7.72 -26.84 18.11
N ILE A 833 -8.24 -28.00 17.72
CA ILE A 833 -9.06 -28.84 18.58
C ILE A 833 -8.23 -30.06 18.99
N ASP A 834 -8.03 -30.24 20.28
CA ASP A 834 -7.27 -31.37 20.84
C ASP A 834 -8.12 -32.04 21.91
N ASN A 835 -8.39 -33.36 21.75
CA ASN A 835 -9.27 -34.15 22.64
C ASN A 835 -10.65 -33.48 22.87
N GLY A 836 -11.23 -32.84 21.83
CA GLY A 836 -12.52 -32.15 21.90
C GLY A 836 -12.47 -30.80 22.64
N ILE A 837 -11.28 -30.26 22.91
CA ILE A 837 -11.08 -28.94 23.51
C ILE A 837 -10.52 -28.00 22.44
N LEU A 838 -11.20 -26.86 22.19
CA LEU A 838 -10.73 -25.78 21.35
C LEU A 838 -9.71 -24.93 22.11
N TYR A 839 -8.54 -24.75 21.53
CA TYR A 839 -7.50 -23.81 21.93
C TYR A 839 -7.35 -22.75 20.84
N ALA A 840 -7.27 -21.49 21.22
CA ALA A 840 -7.12 -20.38 20.27
C ALA A 840 -6.20 -19.28 20.81
N ASN A 841 -5.50 -18.60 19.87
CA ASN A 841 -4.63 -17.46 20.16
C ASN A 841 -4.59 -16.49 18.99
N THR A 842 -4.04 -15.29 19.22
CA THR A 842 -3.78 -14.30 18.16
C THR A 842 -2.36 -13.79 18.24
N THR A 843 -1.88 -13.18 17.14
CA THR A 843 -0.60 -12.46 17.10
C THR A 843 -0.56 -11.28 18.08
N PHE A 844 -1.71 -10.74 18.48
CA PHE A 844 -1.83 -9.59 19.38
C PHE A 844 -2.69 -9.94 20.60
N PRO A 845 -2.08 -10.42 21.69
CA PRO A 845 -2.83 -10.76 22.92
C PRO A 845 -3.63 -9.58 23.44
N GLY A 846 -4.90 -9.82 23.78
CA GLY A 846 -5.87 -8.77 24.17
C GLY A 846 -6.94 -8.48 23.13
N LEU A 847 -6.74 -8.88 21.85
CA LEU A 847 -7.82 -8.87 20.87
C LEU A 847 -8.87 -9.92 21.21
N PRO A 848 -10.17 -9.58 21.18
CA PRO A 848 -11.24 -10.54 21.36
C PRO A 848 -11.27 -11.59 20.24
N ILE A 849 -11.58 -12.82 20.62
CA ILE A 849 -11.79 -13.93 19.71
C ILE A 849 -13.22 -14.42 19.92
N GLU A 850 -13.91 -14.74 18.83
CA GLU A 850 -15.21 -15.42 18.88
C GLU A 850 -15.17 -16.68 18.02
N TYR A 851 -15.96 -17.69 18.44
CA TYR A 851 -16.09 -18.96 17.73
C TYR A 851 -17.54 -19.37 17.59
N GLN A 852 -17.82 -20.20 16.59
CA GLN A 852 -19.14 -20.73 16.29
C GLN A 852 -19.05 -22.22 15.96
N GLU A 853 -19.73 -23.08 16.70
CA GLU A 853 -20.00 -24.46 16.29
C GLU A 853 -21.11 -24.50 15.23
N ALA A 854 -21.08 -25.44 14.32
CA ALA A 854 -22.07 -25.58 13.27
C ALA A 854 -23.52 -25.59 13.84
N GLY A 855 -24.34 -24.64 13.34
CA GLY A 855 -25.75 -24.49 13.77
C GLY A 855 -25.96 -23.79 15.11
N LYS A 856 -24.91 -23.22 15.74
CA LYS A 856 -25.00 -22.42 16.97
C LYS A 856 -24.67 -20.96 16.70
N ASP A 857 -24.99 -20.09 17.68
CA ASP A 857 -24.62 -18.69 17.65
C ASP A 857 -23.11 -18.48 17.95
N TRP A 858 -22.57 -17.31 17.52
CA TRP A 858 -21.22 -16.89 17.86
C TRP A 858 -21.06 -16.69 19.37
N GLN A 859 -19.96 -17.17 19.92
CA GLN A 859 -19.61 -17.11 21.34
C GLN A 859 -18.22 -16.53 21.53
N ASN A 860 -18.01 -15.72 22.56
CA ASN A 860 -16.69 -15.21 22.92
C ASN A 860 -15.79 -16.34 23.44
N TYR A 861 -14.57 -16.41 22.93
CA TYR A 861 -13.53 -17.32 23.43
C TYR A 861 -12.70 -16.59 24.48
N THR A 862 -12.75 -17.07 25.72
CA THR A 862 -12.00 -16.49 26.85
C THR A 862 -10.99 -17.46 27.45
N GLN A 863 -11.18 -18.76 27.23
CA GLN A 863 -10.32 -19.86 27.74
C GLN A 863 -10.58 -21.13 26.92
N PRO A 864 -9.73 -22.15 27.00
CA PRO A 864 -9.98 -23.41 26.33
C PRO A 864 -11.39 -23.96 26.62
N VAL A 865 -12.13 -24.33 25.58
CA VAL A 865 -13.54 -24.70 25.69
C VAL A 865 -13.81 -26.03 24.98
N LYS A 866 -14.68 -26.87 25.60
CA LYS A 866 -15.11 -28.14 25.01
C LYS A 866 -16.06 -27.87 23.84
N VAL A 867 -15.77 -28.48 22.68
CA VAL A 867 -16.59 -28.38 21.45
C VAL A 867 -16.93 -29.79 20.96
N ALA A 868 -18.09 -29.94 20.35
CA ALA A 868 -18.57 -31.24 19.91
C ALA A 868 -18.34 -31.48 18.39
N SER A 869 -18.02 -30.43 17.62
CA SER A 869 -17.87 -30.50 16.17
C SER A 869 -16.83 -29.50 15.68
N GLN A 870 -16.63 -29.44 14.36
CA GLN A 870 -15.92 -28.38 13.68
C GLN A 870 -16.40 -27.00 14.14
N VAL A 871 -15.50 -26.04 14.26
CA VAL A 871 -15.81 -24.67 14.62
C VAL A 871 -15.30 -23.70 13.56
N THR A 872 -16.02 -22.60 13.39
CA THR A 872 -15.55 -21.40 12.69
C THR A 872 -15.07 -20.40 13.74
N ILE A 873 -13.93 -19.75 13.53
CA ILE A 873 -13.31 -18.86 14.51
C ILE A 873 -12.76 -17.61 13.84
N ARG A 874 -12.80 -16.46 14.52
CA ARG A 874 -12.26 -15.17 14.02
C ARG A 874 -11.89 -14.23 15.17
N ALA A 875 -11.04 -13.27 14.88
CA ALA A 875 -10.78 -12.12 15.75
C ALA A 875 -11.84 -11.04 15.54
N THR A 876 -12.04 -10.19 16.54
CA THR A 876 -12.91 -9.01 16.42
C THR A 876 -12.19 -7.77 16.94
N THR A 877 -12.65 -6.58 16.55
CA THR A 877 -12.27 -5.34 17.24
C THR A 877 -12.76 -5.37 18.70
N VAL A 878 -12.11 -4.59 19.56
CA VAL A 878 -12.47 -4.54 20.99
C VAL A 878 -13.89 -4.01 21.18
N ASN A 879 -14.31 -3.03 20.34
CA ASN A 879 -15.67 -2.51 20.30
C ASN A 879 -16.67 -3.42 19.54
N GLN A 880 -16.22 -4.55 19.01
CA GLN A 880 -16.96 -5.55 18.24
C GLN A 880 -17.62 -5.01 16.95
N ALA A 881 -17.27 -3.82 16.50
CA ALA A 881 -17.86 -3.19 15.32
C ALA A 881 -17.40 -3.83 13.99
N ARG A 882 -16.24 -4.50 13.98
CA ARG A 882 -15.66 -5.13 12.79
C ARG A 882 -15.11 -6.51 13.12
N LYS A 883 -15.20 -7.41 12.16
CA LYS A 883 -14.76 -8.80 12.26
C LYS A 883 -13.53 -9.04 11.38
N GLY A 884 -12.67 -9.92 11.81
CA GLY A 884 -11.60 -10.46 10.99
C GLY A 884 -12.10 -11.60 10.11
N ARG A 885 -11.25 -12.04 9.19
CA ARG A 885 -11.52 -13.22 8.35
C ARG A 885 -11.74 -14.45 9.22
N SER A 886 -12.84 -15.16 8.94
CA SER A 886 -13.17 -16.42 9.59
C SER A 886 -12.32 -17.57 9.04
N VAL A 887 -11.90 -18.48 9.90
CA VAL A 887 -11.24 -19.74 9.54
C VAL A 887 -11.94 -20.92 10.18
N VAL A 888 -11.88 -22.04 9.47
CA VAL A 888 -12.49 -23.30 9.92
C VAL A 888 -11.43 -24.15 10.64
N VAL A 889 -11.80 -24.68 11.80
CA VAL A 889 -10.97 -25.59 12.62
C VAL A 889 -11.64 -26.95 12.68
N ASN A 890 -11.01 -27.93 12.07
CA ASN A 890 -11.55 -29.28 12.01
C ASN A 890 -11.33 -30.00 13.35
N HIS A 891 -12.25 -30.89 13.68
CA HIS A 891 -12.11 -31.84 14.79
C HIS A 891 -11.21 -32.99 14.33
N ASN A 892 -10.02 -33.13 14.93
CA ASN A 892 -9.12 -34.26 14.66
C ASN A 892 -9.61 -35.53 15.33
#